data_82dcc0358d54b35c6596b26708244c9d
#
_entry.id   82dcc0358d54b35c6596b26708244c9d
#
_cell.length_a   1.000
_cell.length_b   1.000
_cell.length_c   1.000
_cell.angle_alpha   90.00
_cell.angle_beta   90.00
_cell.angle_gamma   90.00
#
_symmetry.space_group_name_H-M   'P 1'
#
loop_
_entity.id
_entity.type
_entity.pdbx_description
1 polymer ?
#
loop_
_entity_poly.entity_id
_entity_poly.type
_entity_poly.pdbx_seq_one_letter_code
_entity_poly.pdbx_strand_id
1 'polypeptide(L)'
;MRKTLIATTVTAALALAACSDNSAPQQTTAQQPAAEATTAAEVVSSNPLMVKSTLQYEAPNFTEIKDEHFLPAFEEGMKQHMTEVLAIAGNPEPATFDNTLVALEKSGELLTRVSRIFYNLAGSSSNPQRREIQSEMAPKMAAHSDNINLNPQLFARIKSLYNQRNDLGLDAESVRLIEVYYDRFVRAGAQLTEEQKTAIRALNEEHSKLTNQFSQNLLAETKKIAVIVDTKEELDGLSESQITAAANAAKEAGHEGKYLLSITNTTRQPVLSQLSNRELRKRVWEASANRNQSGETDNRPIVARLAQLRAERAKLLGYDNWASYGLESQMAKTPQAVFDMLGSMVPAVIANTNKEAAAIQEMIKQKGGDFELQPWDWEYYGEFVRQAKYDLDENEVKQYFEFDRVLKDGVFYTFNRLYGIRFEPRPDLPTYHPDVKAYELFDADGSSLAIFYADYFAREGKRGGAWMSSFVGQSKLLGQKPVVVNVMNIPKAPEGEPTLVSYDNVTTMFHELGHGLHGMFSDVNYPTLAGTSVSRDFVEFPSTFEEDWAAHPEVIANYAKHYKTGEPIPAELLDKVMKSRSFNQGFDTLEYMSAALLDMEWHSLSADEPLQDVNEFEAAALKKHGVNLAAVPPRYKSAFFSHSMGGGYSAGYYAYMWSEILAADAFAYVQQQGGLKLENGQNYRKNILSVGNSRLPMESYKAFRGQEPTTDALLIRRGLKTKVD
;
A
#
# COMPACT_ATOMS: atom_id res chain seq x y z
N MET A 1 43.35 -24.83 -35.16
CA MET A 1 44.70 -24.20 -35.23
C MET A 1 44.80 -23.28 -34.03
N ARG A 2 45.49 -23.74 -33.03
CA ARG A 2 46.81 -23.38 -32.50
C ARG A 2 46.94 -21.88 -32.18
N LYS A 3 46.91 -21.59 -30.85
CA LYS A 3 47.98 -21.08 -29.96
C LYS A 3 48.06 -19.55 -29.93
N THR A 4 48.27 -18.82 -28.86
CA THR A 4 49.27 -18.95 -27.81
C THR A 4 48.94 -18.08 -26.59
N LEU A 5 49.18 -18.62 -25.37
CA LEU A 5 49.34 -17.91 -24.09
C LEU A 5 50.58 -17.02 -24.06
N ILE A 6 50.58 -15.94 -23.32
CA ILE A 6 51.78 -15.46 -22.58
C ILE A 6 51.37 -15.00 -21.17
N ALA A 7 51.92 -15.67 -20.15
CA ALA A 7 51.96 -15.27 -18.77
C ALA A 7 53.31 -14.62 -18.48
N THR A 8 53.35 -13.58 -17.63
CA THR A 8 54.59 -13.12 -17.06
C THR A 8 54.41 -12.76 -15.58
N THR A 9 54.96 -13.62 -14.76
CA THR A 9 55.29 -13.46 -13.34
C THR A 9 56.57 -12.64 -13.19
N VAL A 10 56.64 -11.70 -12.20
CA VAL A 10 57.92 -11.24 -11.65
C VAL A 10 57.82 -11.14 -10.13
N THR A 11 58.81 -11.70 -9.53
CA THR A 11 59.07 -12.05 -8.14
C THR A 11 59.63 -10.91 -7.31
N ALA A 12 59.48 -11.01 -6.00
CA ALA A 12 60.01 -10.15 -4.95
C ALA A 12 61.55 -10.24 -4.80
N ALA A 13 62.19 -9.19 -4.28
CA ALA A 13 63.44 -9.28 -3.50
C ALA A 13 63.54 -8.14 -2.49
N LEU A 14 63.74 -8.54 -1.23
CA LEU A 14 64.19 -7.71 -0.13
C LEU A 14 65.72 -7.46 -0.23
N ALA A 15 66.17 -6.29 0.20
CA ALA A 15 67.47 -6.14 0.83
C ALA A 15 67.57 -4.92 1.75
N LEU A 16 67.93 -5.17 2.99
CA LEU A 16 68.34 -4.20 4.01
C LEU A 16 69.77 -3.68 3.71
N ALA A 17 70.06 -2.43 4.00
CA ALA A 17 71.30 -2.04 4.74
C ALA A 17 71.27 -0.56 5.16
N ALA A 18 71.87 -0.32 6.29
CA ALA A 18 71.80 0.88 7.09
C ALA A 18 73.03 1.86 6.85
N CYS A 19 72.89 3.01 7.50
CA CYS A 19 73.86 3.95 8.06
C CYS A 19 74.14 5.28 7.35
N SER A 20 73.73 6.36 8.06
CA SER A 20 74.45 7.62 8.46
C SER A 20 74.96 8.54 7.35
N ASP A 21 74.65 9.80 7.30
CA ASP A 21 75.06 10.91 8.08
C ASP A 21 74.45 12.27 7.65
N ASN A 22 74.32 13.13 8.62
CA ASN A 22 74.06 14.55 8.70
C ASN A 22 74.23 15.44 7.47
N SER A 23 73.24 16.24 7.19
CA SER A 23 73.24 17.70 7.11
C SER A 23 71.92 18.28 6.70
N ALA A 24 71.30 19.13 7.50
CA ALA A 24 70.19 19.98 7.17
C ALA A 24 70.59 21.07 6.17
N PRO A 25 69.64 21.50 5.27
CA PRO A 25 69.02 22.78 5.56
C PRO A 25 67.55 22.91 5.16
N GLN A 26 66.86 23.71 5.97
CA GLN A 26 65.78 24.64 5.71
C GLN A 26 64.47 24.18 5.02
N GLN A 27 63.41 24.38 5.82
CA GLN A 27 61.99 24.35 5.60
C GLN A 27 61.54 25.15 4.39
N THR A 28 60.67 24.52 3.60
CA THR A 28 59.55 25.19 2.97
C THR A 28 58.28 24.37 3.29
N THR A 29 57.45 24.95 4.13
CA THR A 29 56.12 24.48 4.51
C THR A 29 55.19 24.47 3.30
N ALA A 30 54.81 23.28 2.85
CA ALA A 30 53.59 23.09 2.09
C ALA A 30 52.57 22.44 3.02
N GLN A 31 51.62 23.24 3.47
CA GLN A 31 50.42 22.76 4.16
C GLN A 31 49.64 21.85 3.21
N GLN A 32 49.49 20.57 3.57
CA GLN A 32 48.42 19.72 3.11
C GLN A 32 47.23 19.86 4.07
N PRO A 33 46.00 19.92 3.58
CA PRO A 33 44.87 20.21 4.43
C PRO A 33 44.47 18.98 5.26
N ALA A 34 44.53 19.15 6.57
CA ALA A 34 43.79 18.30 7.51
C ALA A 34 42.30 18.71 7.46
N ALA A 35 41.52 18.05 6.64
CA ALA A 35 40.09 18.33 6.49
C ALA A 35 39.24 17.09 6.15
N GLU A 36 39.47 15.94 6.76
CA GLU A 36 38.56 14.80 6.58
C GLU A 36 38.20 14.02 7.87
N ALA A 37 38.83 14.33 9.00
CA ALA A 37 38.54 13.62 10.25
C ALA A 37 37.59 14.38 11.20
N THR A 38 37.30 15.65 10.93
CA THR A 38 36.47 16.50 11.81
C THR A 38 34.99 16.47 11.47
N THR A 39 34.59 15.95 10.30
CA THR A 39 33.23 16.07 9.80
C THR A 39 32.24 15.01 10.34
N ALA A 40 32.68 13.81 10.64
CA ALA A 40 31.77 12.75 11.06
C ALA A 40 31.25 12.91 12.50
N ALA A 41 32.13 13.28 13.44
CA ALA A 41 31.73 13.46 14.84
C ALA A 41 30.95 14.76 15.08
N GLU A 42 31.22 15.84 14.34
CA GLU A 42 30.45 17.08 14.39
C GLU A 42 29.06 16.93 13.72
N VAL A 43 28.97 16.17 12.63
CA VAL A 43 27.67 15.88 11.96
C VAL A 43 26.77 15.05 12.88
N VAL A 44 27.29 14.10 13.63
CA VAL A 44 26.51 13.30 14.59
C VAL A 44 26.01 14.16 15.76
N SER A 45 26.77 15.14 16.23
CA SER A 45 26.38 16.01 17.35
C SER A 45 25.33 17.08 16.98
N SER A 46 25.18 17.42 15.70
CA SER A 46 24.23 18.43 15.19
C SER A 46 23.05 17.84 14.41
N ASN A 47 22.98 16.51 14.26
CA ASN A 47 21.91 15.86 13.49
C ASN A 47 20.59 15.86 14.26
N PRO A 48 19.54 16.58 13.78
CA PRO A 48 18.26 16.71 14.48
C PRO A 48 17.52 15.38 14.63
N LEU A 49 17.81 14.37 13.81
CA LEU A 49 17.20 13.04 13.92
C LEU A 49 17.70 12.25 15.14
N MET A 50 18.87 12.59 15.71
CA MET A 50 19.45 11.90 16.87
C MET A 50 18.70 12.20 18.17
N VAL A 51 17.90 13.26 18.21
CA VAL A 51 17.15 13.68 19.39
C VAL A 51 15.65 13.71 19.10
N LYS A 52 14.83 13.62 20.14
CA LYS A 52 13.38 13.80 20.02
C LYS A 52 13.08 15.25 19.62
N SER A 53 12.11 15.41 18.74
CA SER A 53 11.60 16.74 18.42
C SER A 53 10.94 17.37 19.64
N THR A 54 11.15 18.67 19.82
CA THR A 54 10.51 19.48 20.87
C THR A 54 9.13 20.01 20.47
N LEU A 55 8.72 19.78 19.23
CA LEU A 55 7.38 20.14 18.76
C LEU A 55 6.31 19.24 19.39
N GLN A 56 5.08 19.71 19.36
CA GLN A 56 3.94 18.98 19.95
C GLN A 56 3.88 17.54 19.42
N TYR A 57 3.78 16.59 20.33
CA TYR A 57 3.73 15.14 20.07
C TYR A 57 4.94 14.59 19.29
N GLU A 58 6.10 15.21 19.48
CA GLU A 58 7.32 14.85 18.76
C GLU A 58 7.19 14.97 17.23
N ALA A 59 6.28 15.85 16.72
CA ALA A 59 6.14 16.11 15.29
C ALA A 59 7.48 16.46 14.66
N PRO A 60 7.83 15.93 13.47
CA PRO A 60 9.14 16.19 12.86
C PRO A 60 9.36 17.66 12.56
N ASN A 61 10.52 18.19 12.92
CA ASN A 61 10.92 19.54 12.51
C ASN A 61 11.49 19.53 11.09
N PHE A 62 10.62 19.55 10.10
CA PHE A 62 11.01 19.47 8.68
C PHE A 62 11.89 20.65 8.21
N THR A 63 11.99 21.75 8.96
CA THR A 63 12.87 22.86 8.60
C THR A 63 14.35 22.57 8.89
N GLU A 64 14.61 21.65 9.80
CA GLU A 64 15.98 21.27 10.22
C GLU A 64 16.44 19.94 9.60
N ILE A 65 15.51 19.05 9.22
CA ILE A 65 15.83 17.73 8.66
C ILE A 65 16.27 17.85 7.21
N LYS A 66 17.46 17.30 6.91
CA LYS A 66 18.05 17.23 5.56
C LYS A 66 18.37 15.79 5.20
N ASP A 67 18.53 15.53 3.90
CA ASP A 67 18.78 14.17 3.40
C ASP A 67 20.11 13.57 3.94
N GLU A 68 21.14 14.40 4.11
CA GLU A 68 22.44 14.01 4.70
C GLU A 68 22.35 13.50 6.14
N HIS A 69 21.27 13.79 6.86
CA HIS A 69 21.07 13.36 8.25
C HIS A 69 20.61 11.89 8.37
N PHE A 70 20.01 11.31 7.31
CA PHE A 70 19.36 10.01 7.42
C PHE A 70 20.35 8.85 7.55
N LEU A 71 21.36 8.74 6.68
CA LEU A 71 22.26 7.60 6.70
C LEU A 71 23.00 7.43 8.04
N PRO A 72 23.63 8.49 8.60
CA PRO A 72 24.25 8.39 9.93
C PRO A 72 23.25 8.05 11.04
N ALA A 73 22.02 8.57 10.95
CA ALA A 73 20.99 8.29 11.95
C ALA A 73 20.46 6.85 11.86
N PHE A 74 20.34 6.26 10.67
CA PHE A 74 20.05 4.85 10.50
C PHE A 74 21.13 3.95 11.09
N GLU A 75 22.40 4.22 10.79
CA GLU A 75 23.51 3.42 11.26
C GLU A 75 23.63 3.43 12.78
N GLU A 76 23.55 4.60 13.41
CA GLU A 76 23.54 4.72 14.86
C GLU A 76 22.28 4.10 15.48
N GLY A 77 21.09 4.30 14.86
CA GLY A 77 19.85 3.71 15.32
C GLY A 77 19.87 2.17 15.30
N MET A 78 20.39 1.55 14.24
CA MET A 78 20.57 0.09 14.19
C MET A 78 21.56 -0.41 15.25
N LYS A 79 22.65 0.31 15.47
CA LYS A 79 23.67 -0.05 16.47
C LYS A 79 23.10 0.02 17.89
N GLN A 80 22.40 1.11 18.24
CA GLN A 80 21.76 1.27 19.55
C GLN A 80 20.70 0.17 19.76
N HIS A 81 19.79 -0.02 18.80
CA HIS A 81 18.77 -1.05 18.87
C HIS A 81 19.35 -2.45 19.07
N MET A 82 20.41 -2.80 18.32
CA MET A 82 21.06 -4.11 18.49
C MET A 82 21.70 -4.25 19.89
N THR A 83 22.30 -3.20 20.41
CA THR A 83 22.87 -3.18 21.76
C THR A 83 21.78 -3.43 22.83
N GLU A 84 20.63 -2.77 22.71
CA GLU A 84 19.48 -2.91 23.60
C GLU A 84 18.90 -4.34 23.52
N VAL A 85 18.70 -4.86 22.31
CA VAL A 85 18.20 -6.22 22.08
C VAL A 85 19.14 -7.28 22.66
N LEU A 86 20.46 -7.14 22.46
CA LEU A 86 21.44 -8.08 23.02
C LEU A 86 21.49 -8.01 24.55
N ALA A 87 21.29 -6.85 25.15
CA ALA A 87 21.19 -6.71 26.61
C ALA A 87 19.94 -7.43 27.14
N ILE A 88 18.79 -7.34 26.45
CA ILE A 88 17.58 -8.07 26.80
C ILE A 88 17.80 -9.58 26.64
N ALA A 89 18.35 -10.02 25.52
CA ALA A 89 18.59 -11.44 25.22
C ALA A 89 19.58 -12.07 26.23
N GLY A 90 20.63 -11.35 26.59
CA GLY A 90 21.68 -11.78 27.54
C GLY A 90 21.39 -11.53 29.00
N ASN A 91 20.20 -11.03 29.36
CA ASN A 91 19.85 -10.77 30.77
C ASN A 91 19.86 -12.08 31.58
N PRO A 92 20.69 -12.20 32.65
CA PRO A 92 20.82 -13.42 33.43
C PRO A 92 19.58 -13.73 34.29
N GLU A 93 18.73 -12.73 34.57
CA GLU A 93 17.52 -12.92 35.35
C GLU A 93 16.46 -13.70 34.55
N PRO A 94 15.59 -14.48 35.24
CA PRO A 94 14.47 -15.13 34.59
C PRO A 94 13.66 -14.15 33.74
N ALA A 95 13.11 -14.63 32.63
CA ALA A 95 12.27 -13.81 31.76
C ALA A 95 11.00 -13.40 32.50
N THR A 96 10.78 -12.10 32.60
CA THR A 96 9.52 -11.49 33.03
C THR A 96 8.93 -10.68 31.87
N PHE A 97 7.65 -10.34 31.97
CA PHE A 97 7.00 -9.48 30.99
C PHE A 97 7.75 -8.15 30.84
N ASP A 98 8.11 -7.53 31.97
CA ASP A 98 8.78 -6.23 32.00
C ASP A 98 10.22 -6.28 31.46
N ASN A 99 11.04 -7.27 31.89
CA ASN A 99 12.44 -7.34 31.49
C ASN A 99 12.66 -7.95 30.10
N THR A 100 11.57 -8.31 29.42
CA THR A 100 11.62 -8.90 28.07
C THR A 100 10.74 -8.11 27.09
N LEU A 101 9.41 -8.16 27.20
CA LEU A 101 8.52 -7.55 26.20
C LEU A 101 8.40 -6.04 26.36
N VAL A 102 8.21 -5.55 27.59
CA VAL A 102 8.21 -4.09 27.81
C VAL A 102 9.56 -3.48 27.46
N ALA A 103 10.66 -4.19 27.74
CA ALA A 103 11.99 -3.76 27.34
C ALA A 103 12.14 -3.73 25.80
N LEU A 104 11.59 -4.72 25.08
CA LEU A 104 11.58 -4.72 23.59
C LEU A 104 10.70 -3.60 23.02
N GLU A 105 9.54 -3.32 23.60
CA GLU A 105 8.68 -2.21 23.18
C GLU A 105 9.35 -0.82 23.35
N LYS A 106 10.27 -0.70 24.29
CA LYS A 106 11.08 0.51 24.52
C LYS A 106 12.34 0.57 23.68
N SER A 107 12.76 -0.55 23.07
CA SER A 107 14.00 -0.62 22.32
C SER A 107 13.86 -0.03 20.90
N GLY A 108 14.97 0.42 20.32
CA GLY A 108 15.02 0.90 18.93
C GLY A 108 14.28 2.21 18.67
N GLU A 109 14.07 3.05 19.67
CA GLU A 109 13.33 4.30 19.53
C GLU A 109 13.93 5.22 18.45
N LEU A 110 15.26 5.38 18.43
CA LEU A 110 15.94 6.17 17.41
C LEU A 110 15.72 5.61 16.02
N LEU A 111 15.92 4.30 15.82
CA LEU A 111 15.72 3.65 14.53
C LEU A 111 14.28 3.76 14.04
N THR A 112 13.31 3.61 14.93
CA THR A 112 11.87 3.76 14.63
C THR A 112 11.56 5.17 14.16
N ARG A 113 12.01 6.20 14.87
CA ARG A 113 11.82 7.61 14.52
C ARG A 113 12.41 7.94 13.14
N VAL A 114 13.68 7.58 12.93
CA VAL A 114 14.36 7.81 11.65
C VAL A 114 13.66 7.09 10.51
N SER A 115 13.31 5.82 10.69
CA SER A 115 12.62 5.01 9.67
C SER A 115 11.27 5.61 9.30
N ARG A 116 10.44 5.98 10.26
CA ARG A 116 9.12 6.57 9.99
C ARG A 116 9.22 7.87 9.21
N ILE A 117 10.11 8.78 9.60
CA ILE A 117 10.31 10.04 8.87
C ILE A 117 10.86 9.77 7.47
N PHE A 118 11.90 8.94 7.35
CA PHE A 118 12.54 8.66 6.07
C PHE A 118 11.59 8.02 5.05
N TYR A 119 10.91 6.93 5.41
CA TYR A 119 10.06 6.21 4.46
C TYR A 119 8.81 7.00 4.07
N ASN A 120 8.30 7.86 4.96
CA ASN A 120 7.26 8.82 4.59
C ASN A 120 7.76 9.81 3.53
N LEU A 121 8.94 10.42 3.74
CA LEU A 121 9.52 11.36 2.78
C LEU A 121 9.95 10.67 1.47
N ALA A 122 10.47 9.45 1.53
CA ALA A 122 10.82 8.66 0.36
C ALA A 122 9.59 8.35 -0.54
N GLY A 123 8.41 8.21 0.08
CA GLY A 123 7.14 8.02 -0.65
C GLY A 123 6.49 9.32 -1.15
N SER A 124 6.52 10.37 -0.34
CA SER A 124 5.75 11.60 -0.59
C SER A 124 6.57 12.76 -1.17
N SER A 125 7.89 12.71 -1.05
CA SER A 125 8.82 13.78 -1.50
C SER A 125 10.17 13.17 -1.90
N SER A 126 10.16 12.19 -2.81
CA SER A 126 11.36 11.47 -3.26
C SER A 126 12.28 12.35 -4.10
N ASN A 127 13.59 12.11 -3.97
CA ASN A 127 14.63 12.71 -4.79
C ASN A 127 15.75 11.67 -5.05
N PRO A 128 16.76 11.94 -5.88
CA PRO A 128 17.82 10.99 -6.17
C PRO A 128 18.56 10.49 -4.91
N GLN A 129 18.89 11.38 -3.98
CA GLN A 129 19.64 11.05 -2.75
C GLN A 129 18.81 10.15 -1.83
N ARG A 130 17.52 10.41 -1.64
CA ARG A 130 16.62 9.53 -0.86
C ARG A 130 16.50 8.14 -1.47
N ARG A 131 16.44 8.04 -2.81
CA ARG A 131 16.42 6.73 -3.50
C ARG A 131 17.71 5.94 -3.29
N GLU A 132 18.85 6.62 -3.31
CA GLU A 132 20.15 6.00 -3.02
C GLU A 132 20.21 5.47 -1.59
N ILE A 133 19.86 6.30 -0.60
CA ILE A 133 19.78 5.90 0.81
C ILE A 133 18.82 4.73 0.99
N GLN A 134 17.65 4.75 0.36
CA GLN A 134 16.68 3.66 0.42
C GLN A 134 17.26 2.35 -0.11
N SER A 135 17.97 2.40 -1.23
CA SER A 135 18.59 1.22 -1.85
C SER A 135 19.70 0.65 -0.98
N GLU A 136 20.49 1.50 -0.34
CA GLU A 136 21.55 1.10 0.58
C GLU A 136 21.00 0.50 1.88
N MET A 137 19.96 1.13 2.44
CA MET A 137 19.40 0.73 3.73
C MET A 137 18.53 -0.52 3.68
N ALA A 138 17.87 -0.82 2.56
CA ALA A 138 16.95 -1.96 2.45
C ALA A 138 17.61 -3.30 2.85
N PRO A 139 18.77 -3.72 2.32
CA PRO A 139 19.42 -4.96 2.75
C PRO A 139 19.96 -4.89 4.18
N LYS A 140 20.46 -3.73 4.64
CA LYS A 140 20.94 -3.55 6.01
C LYS A 140 19.80 -3.72 7.04
N MET A 141 18.62 -3.14 6.76
CA MET A 141 17.44 -3.26 7.62
C MET A 141 16.89 -4.68 7.64
N ALA A 142 16.90 -5.39 6.51
CA ALA A 142 16.51 -6.80 6.45
C ALA A 142 17.42 -7.67 7.31
N ALA A 143 18.74 -7.53 7.16
CA ALA A 143 19.72 -8.24 7.99
C ALA A 143 19.60 -7.91 9.48
N HIS A 144 19.33 -6.65 9.82
CA HIS A 144 19.09 -6.22 11.19
C HIS A 144 17.85 -6.91 11.80
N SER A 145 16.76 -6.98 11.04
CA SER A 145 15.54 -7.69 11.44
C SER A 145 15.78 -9.20 11.63
N ASP A 146 16.53 -9.84 10.72
CA ASP A 146 16.86 -11.26 10.82
C ASP A 146 17.73 -11.55 12.05
N ASN A 147 18.70 -10.69 12.37
CA ASN A 147 19.55 -10.83 13.55
C ASN A 147 18.74 -10.78 14.87
N ILE A 148 17.65 -10.03 14.90
CA ILE A 148 16.74 -9.97 16.04
C ILE A 148 15.82 -11.19 16.07
N ASN A 149 15.07 -11.43 14.99
CA ASN A 149 14.01 -12.43 14.97
C ASN A 149 14.52 -13.88 15.00
N LEU A 150 15.76 -14.13 14.56
CA LEU A 150 16.40 -15.45 14.61
C LEU A 150 17.31 -15.63 15.83
N ASN A 151 17.35 -14.66 16.77
CA ASN A 151 18.19 -14.73 17.98
C ASN A 151 17.66 -15.81 18.93
N PRO A 152 18.42 -16.89 19.21
CA PRO A 152 17.91 -18.00 19.99
C PRO A 152 17.72 -17.67 21.48
N GLN A 153 18.55 -16.79 22.05
CA GLN A 153 18.46 -16.38 23.46
C GLN A 153 17.21 -15.50 23.68
N LEU A 154 16.97 -14.54 22.78
CA LEU A 154 15.78 -13.70 22.84
C LEU A 154 14.52 -14.53 22.65
N PHE A 155 14.50 -15.44 21.67
CA PHE A 155 13.37 -16.33 21.44
C PHE A 155 13.10 -17.22 22.65
N ALA A 156 14.13 -17.76 23.34
CA ALA A 156 13.95 -18.57 24.54
C ALA A 156 13.20 -17.79 25.64
N ARG A 157 13.51 -16.50 25.84
CA ARG A 157 12.82 -15.63 26.80
C ARG A 157 11.36 -15.41 26.41
N ILE A 158 11.09 -15.08 25.13
CA ILE A 158 9.72 -14.89 24.62
C ILE A 158 8.90 -16.19 24.74
N LYS A 159 9.48 -17.34 24.38
CA LYS A 159 8.84 -18.65 24.47
C LYS A 159 8.50 -19.02 25.93
N SER A 160 9.37 -18.69 26.88
CA SER A 160 9.10 -18.89 28.30
C SER A 160 7.86 -18.12 28.76
N LEU A 161 7.73 -16.85 28.35
CA LEU A 161 6.57 -16.03 28.66
C LEU A 161 5.30 -16.54 27.97
N TYR A 162 5.40 -16.93 26.71
CA TYR A 162 4.28 -17.48 25.95
C TYR A 162 3.70 -18.76 26.60
N ASN A 163 4.57 -19.65 27.06
CA ASN A 163 4.15 -20.89 27.70
C ASN A 163 3.40 -20.65 29.04
N GLN A 164 3.66 -19.54 29.71
CA GLN A 164 3.10 -19.21 31.01
C GLN A 164 2.05 -18.08 30.96
N ARG A 165 1.74 -17.56 29.74
CA ARG A 165 1.01 -16.31 29.56
C ARG A 165 -0.34 -16.22 30.30
N ASN A 166 -1.01 -17.36 30.47
CA ASN A 166 -2.29 -17.42 31.16
C ASN A 166 -2.14 -17.44 32.70
N ASP A 167 -0.94 -17.74 33.21
CA ASP A 167 -0.65 -17.88 34.63
C ASP A 167 0.10 -16.67 35.22
N LEU A 168 0.49 -15.70 34.35
CA LEU A 168 1.25 -14.52 34.78
C LEU A 168 0.39 -13.42 35.43
N GLY A 169 -0.94 -13.55 35.42
CA GLY A 169 -1.84 -12.54 35.98
C GLY A 169 -1.86 -11.21 35.20
N LEU A 170 -1.50 -11.23 33.95
CA LEU A 170 -1.48 -10.06 33.06
C LEU A 170 -2.88 -9.74 32.52
N ASP A 171 -3.08 -8.48 32.11
CA ASP A 171 -4.28 -8.08 31.38
C ASP A 171 -4.30 -8.68 29.95
N ALA A 172 -5.46 -8.62 29.31
CA ALA A 172 -5.68 -9.22 27.99
C ALA A 172 -4.77 -8.60 26.87
N GLU A 173 -4.49 -7.30 26.95
CA GLU A 173 -3.60 -6.62 25.97
C GLU A 173 -2.16 -7.10 26.13
N SER A 174 -1.69 -7.25 27.36
CA SER A 174 -0.35 -7.78 27.67
C SER A 174 -0.19 -9.24 27.22
N VAL A 175 -1.21 -10.08 27.45
CA VAL A 175 -1.24 -11.46 26.94
C VAL A 175 -1.19 -11.46 25.41
N ARG A 176 -1.98 -10.60 24.75
CA ARG A 176 -1.96 -10.46 23.28
C ARG A 176 -0.61 -10.02 22.76
N LEU A 177 0.09 -9.13 23.44
CA LEU A 177 1.45 -8.73 23.07
C LEU A 177 2.42 -9.93 23.08
N ILE A 178 2.33 -10.78 24.09
CA ILE A 178 3.15 -12.02 24.17
C ILE A 178 2.86 -12.91 22.95
N GLU A 179 1.60 -13.10 22.58
CA GLU A 179 1.21 -13.89 21.41
C GLU A 179 1.76 -13.31 20.09
N VAL A 180 1.61 -11.99 19.91
CA VAL A 180 2.10 -11.31 18.70
C VAL A 180 3.62 -11.43 18.55
N TYR A 181 4.37 -11.27 19.64
CA TYR A 181 5.83 -11.46 19.61
C TYR A 181 6.20 -12.92 19.35
N TYR A 182 5.58 -13.86 20.04
CA TYR A 182 5.85 -15.28 19.82
C TYR A 182 5.59 -15.68 18.37
N ASP A 183 4.44 -15.32 17.82
CA ASP A 183 4.07 -15.62 16.43
C ASP A 183 5.05 -14.97 15.45
N ARG A 184 5.45 -13.71 15.68
CA ARG A 184 6.45 -13.02 14.85
C ARG A 184 7.75 -13.81 14.75
N PHE A 185 8.29 -14.27 15.89
CA PHE A 185 9.53 -15.02 15.93
C PHE A 185 9.40 -16.41 15.33
N VAL A 186 8.33 -17.15 15.62
CA VAL A 186 8.05 -18.47 15.06
C VAL A 186 7.93 -18.37 13.53
N ARG A 187 7.18 -17.42 13.05
CA ARG A 187 6.97 -17.18 11.61
C ARG A 187 8.24 -16.73 10.88
N ALA A 188 9.16 -16.06 11.58
CA ALA A 188 10.48 -15.75 11.05
C ALA A 188 11.42 -16.95 10.99
N GLY A 189 11.11 -18.05 11.70
CA GLY A 189 11.90 -19.28 11.72
C GLY A 189 12.75 -19.46 12.99
N ALA A 190 12.42 -18.78 14.10
CA ALA A 190 13.18 -18.90 15.35
C ALA A 190 13.26 -20.32 15.91
N GLN A 191 12.28 -21.18 15.60
CA GLN A 191 12.24 -22.58 16.01
C GLN A 191 13.04 -23.54 15.12
N LEU A 192 13.55 -23.08 14.00
CA LEU A 192 14.31 -23.87 13.06
C LEU A 192 15.67 -24.25 13.64
N THR A 193 16.20 -25.41 13.20
CA THR A 193 17.59 -25.78 13.47
C THR A 193 18.56 -24.80 12.77
N GLU A 194 19.82 -24.76 13.18
CA GLU A 194 20.81 -23.86 12.54
C GLU A 194 21.03 -24.20 11.05
N GLU A 195 20.91 -25.47 10.68
CA GLU A 195 20.93 -25.90 9.28
C GLU A 195 19.73 -25.36 8.50
N GLN A 196 18.51 -25.48 9.06
CA GLN A 196 17.29 -24.93 8.46
C GLN A 196 17.31 -23.40 8.41
N LYS A 197 17.87 -22.73 9.44
CA LYS A 197 18.08 -21.28 9.42
C LYS A 197 19.03 -20.83 8.31
N THR A 198 20.05 -21.62 8.03
CA THR A 198 20.93 -21.37 6.88
C THR A 198 20.17 -21.50 5.56
N ALA A 199 19.34 -22.54 5.41
CA ALA A 199 18.51 -22.74 4.23
C ALA A 199 17.49 -21.61 4.04
N ILE A 200 16.79 -21.19 5.11
CA ILE A 200 15.78 -20.11 4.99
C ILE A 200 16.42 -18.77 4.65
N ARG A 201 17.64 -18.47 5.16
CA ARG A 201 18.38 -17.26 4.75
C ARG A 201 18.71 -17.28 3.26
N ALA A 202 19.13 -18.42 2.71
CA ALA A 202 19.40 -18.54 1.28
C ALA A 202 18.14 -18.33 0.43
N LEU A 203 17.00 -18.91 0.86
CA LEU A 203 15.71 -18.67 0.20
C LEU A 203 15.25 -17.23 0.32
N ASN A 204 15.47 -16.56 1.45
CA ASN A 204 15.17 -15.15 1.63
C ASN A 204 16.01 -14.26 0.71
N GLU A 205 17.29 -14.57 0.54
CA GLU A 205 18.18 -13.84 -0.37
C GLU A 205 17.72 -13.99 -1.82
N GLU A 206 17.43 -15.25 -2.27
CA GLU A 206 16.92 -15.51 -3.61
C GLU A 206 15.58 -14.81 -3.84
N HIS A 207 14.66 -14.89 -2.87
CA HIS A 207 13.36 -14.20 -2.92
C HIS A 207 13.53 -12.68 -3.10
N SER A 208 14.42 -12.05 -2.33
CA SER A 208 14.68 -10.62 -2.42
C SER A 208 15.24 -10.23 -3.80
N LYS A 209 16.16 -11.01 -4.36
CA LYS A 209 16.70 -10.80 -5.71
C LYS A 209 15.62 -10.89 -6.78
N LEU A 210 14.80 -11.94 -6.72
CA LEU A 210 13.75 -12.18 -7.73
C LEU A 210 12.62 -11.15 -7.67
N THR A 211 12.17 -10.74 -6.47
CA THR A 211 11.15 -9.70 -6.33
C THR A 211 11.64 -8.33 -6.82
N ASN A 212 12.90 -8.02 -6.56
CA ASN A 212 13.52 -6.79 -7.09
C ASN A 212 13.64 -6.86 -8.63
N GLN A 213 14.12 -8.00 -9.16
CA GLN A 213 14.24 -8.20 -10.61
C GLN A 213 12.87 -8.11 -11.31
N PHE A 214 11.83 -8.72 -10.73
CA PHE A 214 10.46 -8.62 -11.22
C PHE A 214 10.02 -7.16 -11.33
N SER A 215 10.24 -6.38 -10.28
CA SER A 215 9.85 -4.97 -10.23
C SER A 215 10.64 -4.10 -11.21
N GLN A 216 11.94 -4.36 -11.36
CA GLN A 216 12.78 -3.66 -12.34
C GLN A 216 12.40 -3.99 -13.78
N ASN A 217 12.13 -5.26 -14.08
CA ASN A 217 11.65 -5.70 -15.40
C ASN A 217 10.31 -5.02 -15.74
N LEU A 218 9.39 -4.95 -14.78
CA LEU A 218 8.11 -4.28 -14.96
C LEU A 218 8.28 -2.78 -15.27
N LEU A 219 9.15 -2.10 -14.54
CA LEU A 219 9.45 -0.68 -14.77
C LEU A 219 10.13 -0.46 -16.13
N ALA A 220 11.09 -1.30 -16.50
CA ALA A 220 11.79 -1.23 -17.76
C ALA A 220 10.85 -1.47 -18.95
N GLU A 221 9.97 -2.47 -18.83
CA GLU A 221 8.98 -2.80 -19.87
C GLU A 221 7.98 -1.66 -20.07
N THR A 222 7.45 -1.08 -18.99
CA THR A 222 6.47 0.02 -19.05
C THR A 222 6.94 1.19 -19.94
N LYS A 223 8.26 1.45 -19.98
CA LYS A 223 8.84 2.48 -20.86
C LYS A 223 8.94 2.04 -22.32
N LYS A 224 9.08 0.73 -22.60
CA LYS A 224 9.26 0.18 -23.96
C LYS A 224 7.93 -0.06 -24.68
N ILE A 225 6.89 -0.46 -23.95
CA ILE A 225 5.60 -0.89 -24.53
C ILE A 225 4.64 0.26 -24.83
N ALA A 226 5.02 1.51 -24.59
CA ALA A 226 4.23 2.66 -24.97
C ALA A 226 3.84 2.58 -26.48
N VAL A 227 2.59 2.86 -26.78
CA VAL A 227 2.07 2.73 -28.13
C VAL A 227 2.35 4.00 -28.91
N ILE A 228 3.18 3.89 -29.97
CA ILE A 228 3.45 5.00 -30.89
C ILE A 228 2.31 5.06 -31.91
N VAL A 229 1.77 6.27 -32.10
CA VAL A 229 0.70 6.58 -33.03
C VAL A 229 1.22 7.57 -34.07
N ASP A 230 0.94 7.32 -35.32
CA ASP A 230 1.55 8.08 -36.43
C ASP A 230 0.80 9.37 -36.74
N THR A 231 -0.52 9.40 -36.61
CA THR A 231 -1.35 10.52 -37.01
C THR A 231 -2.30 10.98 -35.90
N LYS A 232 -2.71 12.26 -35.95
CA LYS A 232 -3.69 12.84 -35.02
C LYS A 232 -5.08 12.18 -35.16
N GLU A 233 -5.44 11.81 -36.38
CA GLU A 233 -6.73 11.21 -36.71
C GLU A 233 -6.94 9.86 -36.04
N GLU A 234 -5.86 9.09 -35.81
CA GLU A 234 -5.96 7.84 -35.03
C GLU A 234 -6.35 8.07 -33.56
N LEU A 235 -6.08 9.27 -33.01
CA LEU A 235 -6.37 9.68 -31.64
C LEU A 235 -7.78 10.29 -31.48
N ASP A 236 -8.62 10.20 -32.50
CA ASP A 236 -10.01 10.68 -32.43
C ASP A 236 -10.71 10.14 -31.17
N GLY A 237 -11.44 11.02 -30.47
CA GLY A 237 -12.06 10.77 -29.18
C GLY A 237 -11.26 11.28 -27.98
N LEU A 238 -9.97 11.56 -28.11
CA LEU A 238 -9.17 12.19 -27.06
C LEU A 238 -9.32 13.72 -27.10
N SER A 239 -9.22 14.37 -25.95
CA SER A 239 -9.20 15.83 -25.85
C SER A 239 -7.92 16.42 -26.44
N GLU A 240 -7.95 17.67 -26.89
CA GLU A 240 -6.77 18.39 -27.40
C GLU A 240 -5.62 18.43 -26.38
N SER A 241 -5.92 18.50 -25.09
CA SER A 241 -4.91 18.45 -24.04
C SER A 241 -4.22 17.08 -23.95
N GLN A 242 -4.98 15.98 -24.08
CA GLN A 242 -4.43 14.62 -24.11
C GLN A 242 -3.60 14.38 -25.37
N ILE A 243 -4.05 14.86 -26.53
CA ILE A 243 -3.31 14.78 -27.78
C ILE A 243 -1.99 15.56 -27.69
N THR A 244 -2.04 16.77 -27.10
CA THR A 244 -0.83 17.57 -26.87
C THR A 244 0.15 16.87 -25.93
N ALA A 245 -0.35 16.27 -24.86
CA ALA A 245 0.47 15.49 -23.91
C ALA A 245 1.11 14.27 -24.61
N ALA A 246 0.36 13.57 -25.45
CA ALA A 246 0.88 12.43 -26.22
C ALA A 246 1.96 12.86 -27.25
N ALA A 247 1.81 14.03 -27.90
CA ALA A 247 2.82 14.59 -28.79
C ALA A 247 4.10 14.96 -28.03
N ASN A 248 3.99 15.59 -26.86
CA ASN A 248 5.13 15.95 -26.02
C ASN A 248 5.87 14.68 -25.54
N ALA A 249 5.14 13.67 -25.07
CA ALA A 249 5.72 12.40 -24.66
C ALA A 249 6.46 11.69 -25.81
N ALA A 250 5.91 11.71 -27.04
CA ALA A 250 6.56 11.17 -28.22
C ALA A 250 7.86 11.92 -28.54
N LYS A 251 7.84 13.24 -28.47
CA LYS A 251 9.02 14.09 -28.70
C LYS A 251 10.13 13.81 -27.68
N GLU A 252 9.78 13.71 -26.40
CA GLU A 252 10.72 13.37 -25.31
C GLU A 252 11.32 11.96 -25.51
N ALA A 253 10.54 11.02 -26.05
CA ALA A 253 10.99 9.68 -26.40
C ALA A 253 11.74 9.59 -27.76
N GLY A 254 11.98 10.70 -28.45
CA GLY A 254 12.70 10.74 -29.72
C GLY A 254 11.86 10.44 -30.99
N HIS A 255 10.53 10.47 -30.86
CA HIS A 255 9.57 10.23 -31.95
C HIS A 255 8.87 11.54 -32.37
N GLU A 256 9.67 12.55 -32.76
CA GLU A 256 9.15 13.86 -33.17
C GLU A 256 8.14 13.75 -34.32
N GLY A 257 7.02 14.46 -34.21
CA GLY A 257 5.93 14.43 -35.17
C GLY A 257 4.95 13.27 -35.04
N LYS A 258 5.14 12.42 -34.03
CA LYS A 258 4.22 11.33 -33.62
C LYS A 258 3.59 11.58 -32.27
N TYR A 259 2.83 10.60 -31.81
CA TYR A 259 2.15 10.61 -30.51
C TYR A 259 2.51 9.35 -29.75
N LEU A 260 2.61 9.44 -28.41
CA LEU A 260 2.94 8.31 -27.56
C LEU A 260 1.85 8.15 -26.49
N LEU A 261 1.23 6.96 -26.46
CA LEU A 261 0.29 6.56 -25.41
C LEU A 261 1.02 5.67 -24.39
N SER A 262 1.18 6.17 -23.19
CA SER A 262 1.80 5.42 -22.08
C SER A 262 0.85 4.33 -21.59
N ILE A 263 1.42 3.20 -21.12
CA ILE A 263 0.67 2.06 -20.59
C ILE A 263 0.76 2.09 -19.06
N THR A 264 -0.38 2.04 -18.38
CA THR A 264 -0.46 1.91 -16.91
C THR A 264 -0.32 0.46 -16.46
N ASN A 265 0.10 0.22 -15.21
CA ASN A 265 0.32 -1.14 -14.70
C ASN A 265 -0.99 -1.83 -14.29
N THR A 266 -1.89 -2.00 -15.24
CA THR A 266 -3.15 -2.75 -15.10
C THR A 266 -3.63 -3.15 -16.49
N THR A 267 -4.58 -4.06 -16.62
CA THR A 267 -5.26 -4.33 -17.90
C THR A 267 -6.17 -3.17 -18.33
N ARG A 268 -6.62 -2.35 -17.39
CA ARG A 268 -7.37 -1.12 -17.68
C ARG A 268 -6.44 -0.01 -18.16
N GLN A 269 -6.76 0.56 -19.30
CA GLN A 269 -6.02 1.70 -19.85
C GLN A 269 -6.98 2.88 -20.06
N PRO A 270 -6.76 4.04 -19.45
CA PRO A 270 -7.73 5.15 -19.44
C PRO A 270 -8.18 5.62 -20.84
N VAL A 271 -7.31 5.49 -21.83
CA VAL A 271 -7.64 5.90 -23.22
C VAL A 271 -8.62 4.95 -23.92
N LEU A 272 -8.82 3.72 -23.43
CA LEU A 272 -9.71 2.74 -24.05
C LEU A 272 -11.18 3.17 -24.04
N SER A 273 -11.61 3.94 -23.05
CA SER A 273 -12.98 4.46 -22.98
C SER A 273 -13.26 5.61 -23.97
N GLN A 274 -12.21 6.22 -24.53
CA GLN A 274 -12.32 7.45 -25.35
C GLN A 274 -11.97 7.25 -26.81
N LEU A 275 -10.94 6.46 -27.12
CA LEU A 275 -10.46 6.25 -28.49
C LEU A 275 -11.54 5.66 -29.39
N SER A 276 -11.91 6.35 -30.47
CA SER A 276 -12.87 5.84 -31.46
C SER A 276 -12.25 4.77 -32.38
N ASN A 277 -10.95 4.85 -32.63
CA ASN A 277 -10.21 3.90 -33.47
C ASN A 277 -10.06 2.53 -32.79
N ARG A 278 -10.82 1.54 -33.23
CA ARG A 278 -10.85 0.18 -32.68
C ARG A 278 -9.50 -0.54 -32.77
N GLU A 279 -8.77 -0.39 -33.89
CA GLU A 279 -7.46 -1.02 -34.06
C GLU A 279 -6.43 -0.42 -33.10
N LEU A 280 -6.50 0.88 -32.84
CA LEU A 280 -5.65 1.51 -31.84
C LEU A 280 -6.02 1.04 -30.43
N ARG A 281 -7.32 0.92 -30.08
CA ARG A 281 -7.74 0.31 -28.80
C ARG A 281 -7.15 -1.08 -28.64
N LYS A 282 -7.23 -1.93 -29.68
CA LYS A 282 -6.65 -3.28 -29.66
C LYS A 282 -5.14 -3.24 -29.41
N ARG A 283 -4.39 -2.39 -30.12
CA ARG A 283 -2.94 -2.22 -29.93
C ARG A 283 -2.58 -1.80 -28.49
N VAL A 284 -3.32 -0.85 -27.93
CA VAL A 284 -3.12 -0.38 -26.55
C VAL A 284 -3.42 -1.49 -25.56
N TRP A 285 -4.52 -2.21 -25.75
CA TRP A 285 -4.91 -3.32 -24.85
C TRP A 285 -3.91 -4.48 -24.94
N GLU A 286 -3.50 -4.89 -26.14
CA GLU A 286 -2.52 -5.96 -26.33
C GLU A 286 -1.15 -5.61 -25.73
N ALA A 287 -0.68 -4.37 -25.91
CA ALA A 287 0.52 -3.87 -25.26
C ALA A 287 0.43 -3.99 -23.74
N SER A 288 -0.72 -3.63 -23.19
CA SER A 288 -1.00 -3.77 -21.76
C SER A 288 -1.06 -5.24 -21.30
N ALA A 289 -1.86 -6.06 -21.97
CA ALA A 289 -2.17 -7.43 -21.55
C ALA A 289 -1.00 -8.42 -21.72
N ASN A 290 -0.06 -8.14 -22.62
CA ASN A 290 1.07 -9.01 -22.95
C ASN A 290 2.43 -8.52 -22.43
N ARG A 291 2.42 -7.47 -21.58
CA ARG A 291 3.68 -6.95 -21.01
C ARG A 291 4.39 -8.01 -20.18
N ASN A 292 5.71 -7.91 -20.14
CA ASN A 292 6.59 -8.81 -19.38
C ASN A 292 6.41 -10.30 -19.69
N GLN A 293 6.00 -10.64 -20.92
CA GLN A 293 5.82 -12.02 -21.36
C GLN A 293 6.80 -12.41 -22.48
N SER A 294 7.81 -11.61 -22.76
CA SER A 294 8.84 -11.92 -23.77
C SER A 294 10.10 -11.09 -23.58
N GLY A 295 11.18 -11.51 -24.25
CA GLY A 295 12.43 -10.76 -24.28
C GLY A 295 13.18 -10.72 -22.95
N GLU A 296 14.02 -9.70 -22.77
CA GLU A 296 14.87 -9.53 -21.57
C GLU A 296 14.09 -9.20 -20.31
N THR A 297 12.86 -8.70 -20.46
CA THR A 297 11.98 -8.30 -19.36
C THR A 297 10.90 -9.34 -19.06
N ASP A 298 11.02 -10.56 -19.60
CA ASP A 298 10.08 -11.65 -19.36
C ASP A 298 10.09 -12.07 -17.87
N ASN A 299 8.97 -11.84 -17.20
CA ASN A 299 8.80 -12.15 -15.79
C ASN A 299 8.27 -13.57 -15.54
N ARG A 300 7.83 -14.32 -16.56
CA ARG A 300 7.25 -15.66 -16.35
C ARG A 300 8.19 -16.64 -15.65
N PRO A 301 9.49 -16.74 -16.00
CA PRO A 301 10.41 -17.58 -15.24
C PRO A 301 10.56 -17.14 -13.77
N ILE A 302 10.51 -15.85 -13.52
CA ILE A 302 10.58 -15.29 -12.17
C ILE A 302 9.32 -15.62 -11.37
N VAL A 303 8.13 -15.50 -11.98
CA VAL A 303 6.85 -15.88 -11.36
C VAL A 303 6.84 -17.35 -10.94
N ALA A 304 7.18 -18.25 -11.85
CA ALA A 304 7.23 -19.70 -11.58
C ALA A 304 8.20 -20.01 -10.42
N ARG A 305 9.41 -19.42 -10.45
CA ARG A 305 10.40 -19.64 -9.40
C ARG A 305 9.99 -19.01 -8.06
N LEU A 306 9.39 -17.82 -8.05
CA LEU A 306 8.88 -17.20 -6.83
C LEU A 306 7.79 -18.03 -6.15
N ALA A 307 6.85 -18.57 -6.91
CA ALA A 307 5.82 -19.44 -6.38
C ALA A 307 6.42 -20.70 -5.72
N GLN A 308 7.36 -21.39 -6.42
CA GLN A 308 8.06 -22.55 -5.90
C GLN A 308 8.88 -22.22 -4.64
N LEU A 309 9.66 -21.14 -4.68
CA LEU A 309 10.50 -20.69 -3.57
C LEU A 309 9.67 -20.37 -2.31
N ARG A 310 8.51 -19.76 -2.49
CA ARG A 310 7.56 -19.49 -1.40
C ARG A 310 7.01 -20.80 -0.81
N ALA A 311 6.69 -21.77 -1.65
CA ALA A 311 6.26 -23.10 -1.20
C ALA A 311 7.40 -23.84 -0.44
N GLU A 312 8.65 -23.77 -0.92
CA GLU A 312 9.84 -24.30 -0.23
C GLU A 312 10.03 -23.67 1.16
N ARG A 313 9.85 -22.33 1.27
CA ARG A 313 9.91 -21.64 2.56
C ARG A 313 8.79 -22.08 3.50
N ALA A 314 7.55 -22.17 3.00
CA ALA A 314 6.42 -22.64 3.79
C ALA A 314 6.67 -24.05 4.34
N LYS A 315 7.19 -24.96 3.51
CA LYS A 315 7.55 -26.33 3.91
C LYS A 315 8.60 -26.35 5.03
N LEU A 316 9.66 -25.51 4.93
CA LEU A 316 10.65 -25.38 6.00
C LEU A 316 10.03 -24.90 7.33
N LEU A 317 9.01 -24.05 7.26
CA LEU A 317 8.29 -23.50 8.41
C LEU A 317 7.17 -24.44 8.91
N GLY A 318 6.97 -25.63 8.26
CA GLY A 318 5.98 -26.62 8.68
C GLY A 318 4.57 -26.45 8.11
N TYR A 319 4.43 -25.68 7.01
CA TYR A 319 3.16 -25.46 6.32
C TYR A 319 3.12 -26.19 4.98
N ASP A 320 1.92 -26.60 4.56
CA ASP A 320 1.70 -27.30 3.28
C ASP A 320 2.02 -26.43 2.06
N ASN A 321 1.75 -25.14 2.16
CA ASN A 321 1.96 -24.16 1.10
C ASN A 321 2.06 -22.72 1.65
N TRP A 322 2.42 -21.79 0.77
CA TRP A 322 2.58 -20.37 1.16
C TRP A 322 1.29 -19.69 1.59
N ALA A 323 0.14 -20.04 0.98
CA ALA A 323 -1.15 -19.49 1.37
C ALA A 323 -1.52 -19.89 2.80
N SER A 324 -1.32 -21.17 3.18
CA SER A 324 -1.53 -21.65 4.56
C SER A 324 -0.66 -20.89 5.55
N TYR A 325 0.64 -20.69 5.24
CA TYR A 325 1.53 -19.87 6.05
C TYR A 325 1.05 -18.41 6.14
N GLY A 326 0.71 -17.78 5.01
CA GLY A 326 0.30 -16.38 4.96
C GLY A 326 -0.97 -16.11 5.76
N LEU A 327 -1.97 -16.97 5.59
CA LEU A 327 -3.32 -16.77 6.11
C LEU A 327 -3.50 -17.09 7.59
N GLU A 328 -2.64 -17.90 8.19
CA GLU A 328 -2.74 -18.27 9.60
C GLU A 328 -2.86 -17.03 10.52
N SER A 329 -2.14 -15.97 10.21
CA SER A 329 -2.15 -14.71 10.97
C SER A 329 -3.23 -13.72 10.52
N GLN A 330 -4.03 -14.05 9.50
CA GLN A 330 -5.10 -13.21 8.96
C GLN A 330 -6.47 -13.59 9.57
N MET A 331 -7.53 -12.81 9.27
CA MET A 331 -8.91 -13.16 9.70
C MET A 331 -9.40 -14.43 9.02
N ALA A 332 -9.08 -14.62 7.75
CA ALA A 332 -9.48 -15.77 6.95
C ALA A 332 -8.92 -17.11 7.49
N LYS A 333 -7.76 -17.10 8.15
CA LYS A 333 -7.09 -18.24 8.78
C LYS A 333 -6.64 -19.35 7.81
N THR A 334 -7.39 -19.68 6.79
CA THR A 334 -7.13 -20.80 5.87
C THR A 334 -7.36 -20.41 4.41
N PRO A 335 -6.65 -21.04 3.45
CA PRO A 335 -6.93 -20.86 2.03
C PRO A 335 -8.38 -21.22 1.66
N GLN A 336 -8.95 -22.25 2.28
CA GLN A 336 -10.32 -22.67 2.02
C GLN A 336 -11.34 -21.58 2.35
N ALA A 337 -11.19 -20.84 3.46
CA ALA A 337 -12.08 -19.75 3.81
C ALA A 337 -12.08 -18.63 2.75
N VAL A 338 -10.93 -18.36 2.14
CA VAL A 338 -10.83 -17.38 1.04
C VAL A 338 -11.50 -17.90 -0.22
N PHE A 339 -11.25 -19.17 -0.60
CA PHE A 339 -11.90 -19.78 -1.76
C PHE A 339 -13.41 -19.89 -1.60
N ASP A 340 -13.91 -20.23 -0.40
CA ASP A 340 -15.35 -20.30 -0.11
C ASP A 340 -16.00 -18.91 -0.20
N MET A 341 -15.37 -17.89 0.37
CA MET A 341 -15.86 -16.52 0.32
C MET A 341 -15.94 -16.02 -1.14
N LEU A 342 -14.85 -16.07 -1.89
CA LEU A 342 -14.84 -15.63 -3.29
C LEU A 342 -15.79 -16.49 -4.15
N GLY A 343 -15.74 -17.82 -3.98
CA GLY A 343 -16.57 -18.77 -4.72
C GLY A 343 -18.06 -18.54 -4.52
N SER A 344 -18.49 -18.15 -3.32
CA SER A 344 -19.89 -17.82 -3.03
C SER A 344 -20.43 -16.64 -3.85
N MET A 345 -19.57 -15.73 -4.29
CA MET A 345 -19.94 -14.53 -5.06
C MET A 345 -19.93 -14.79 -6.57
N VAL A 346 -19.16 -15.74 -7.07
CA VAL A 346 -18.96 -16.01 -8.52
C VAL A 346 -20.28 -16.09 -9.31
N PRO A 347 -21.31 -16.84 -8.87
CA PRO A 347 -22.54 -16.95 -9.67
C PRO A 347 -23.24 -15.60 -9.90
N ALA A 348 -23.33 -14.75 -8.88
CA ALA A 348 -23.96 -13.43 -8.98
C ALA A 348 -23.15 -12.48 -9.86
N VAL A 349 -21.83 -12.51 -9.71
CA VAL A 349 -20.89 -11.70 -10.49
C VAL A 349 -20.95 -12.07 -11.96
N ILE A 350 -20.83 -13.35 -12.31
CA ILE A 350 -20.90 -13.84 -13.70
C ILE A 350 -22.27 -13.51 -14.34
N ALA A 351 -23.36 -13.71 -13.60
CA ALA A 351 -24.70 -13.39 -14.12
C ALA A 351 -24.84 -11.90 -14.46
N ASN A 352 -24.28 -11.02 -13.63
CA ASN A 352 -24.34 -9.58 -13.87
C ASN A 352 -23.39 -9.15 -14.99
N THR A 353 -22.15 -9.67 -15.00
CA THR A 353 -21.19 -9.41 -16.08
C THR A 353 -21.74 -9.82 -17.46
N ASN A 354 -22.45 -10.94 -17.54
CA ASN A 354 -23.09 -11.37 -18.79
C ASN A 354 -24.22 -10.42 -19.23
N LYS A 355 -24.97 -9.82 -18.29
CA LYS A 355 -25.97 -8.78 -18.63
C LYS A 355 -25.30 -7.51 -19.15
N GLU A 356 -24.21 -7.11 -18.52
CA GLU A 356 -23.42 -5.95 -18.96
C GLU A 356 -22.81 -6.20 -20.35
N ALA A 357 -22.21 -7.38 -20.58
CA ALA A 357 -21.68 -7.78 -21.87
C ALA A 357 -22.76 -7.78 -22.98
N ALA A 358 -23.97 -8.28 -22.69
CA ALA A 358 -25.09 -8.28 -23.63
C ALA A 358 -25.55 -6.85 -23.98
N ALA A 359 -25.60 -5.94 -22.99
CA ALA A 359 -25.94 -4.54 -23.22
C ALA A 359 -24.88 -3.82 -24.08
N ILE A 360 -23.61 -4.11 -23.83
CA ILE A 360 -22.50 -3.58 -24.64
C ILE A 360 -22.53 -4.16 -26.07
N GLN A 361 -22.79 -5.46 -26.23
CA GLN A 361 -22.93 -6.08 -27.55
C GLN A 361 -24.09 -5.48 -28.37
N GLU A 362 -25.19 -5.15 -27.72
CA GLU A 362 -26.31 -4.47 -28.38
C GLU A 362 -25.91 -3.03 -28.78
N MET A 363 -25.17 -2.32 -27.93
CA MET A 363 -24.64 -0.99 -28.26
C MET A 363 -23.67 -1.02 -29.44
N ILE A 364 -22.82 -2.06 -29.54
CA ILE A 364 -21.93 -2.27 -30.70
C ILE A 364 -22.76 -2.32 -31.99
N LYS A 365 -23.87 -3.13 -32.01
CA LYS A 365 -24.77 -3.23 -33.18
C LYS A 365 -25.44 -1.90 -33.49
N GLN A 366 -25.94 -1.19 -32.48
CA GLN A 366 -26.59 0.12 -32.66
C GLN A 366 -25.65 1.17 -33.27
N LYS A 367 -24.33 1.07 -32.94
CA LYS A 367 -23.27 1.91 -33.53
C LYS A 367 -22.77 1.39 -34.88
N GLY A 368 -23.38 0.35 -35.45
CA GLY A 368 -23.05 -0.20 -36.77
C GLY A 368 -21.88 -1.19 -36.75
N GLY A 369 -21.45 -1.69 -35.58
CA GLY A 369 -20.41 -2.71 -35.45
C GLY A 369 -20.96 -4.11 -35.77
N ASP A 370 -20.21 -4.89 -36.56
CA ASP A 370 -20.50 -6.28 -36.94
C ASP A 370 -19.41 -7.21 -36.39
N PHE A 371 -19.22 -7.19 -35.08
CA PHE A 371 -18.20 -7.98 -34.40
C PHE A 371 -18.65 -8.35 -32.98
N GLU A 372 -18.05 -9.41 -32.45
CA GLU A 372 -18.25 -9.82 -31.06
C GLU A 372 -17.41 -8.96 -30.12
N LEU A 373 -17.98 -8.67 -28.94
CA LEU A 373 -17.34 -7.93 -27.86
C LEU A 373 -15.99 -8.55 -27.50
N GLN A 374 -14.95 -7.71 -27.54
CA GLN A 374 -13.58 -8.06 -27.13
C GLN A 374 -13.18 -7.22 -25.92
N PRO A 375 -12.11 -7.60 -25.17
CA PRO A 375 -11.66 -6.83 -24.02
C PRO A 375 -11.36 -5.35 -24.30
N TRP A 376 -10.82 -5.03 -25.49
CA TRP A 376 -10.54 -3.64 -25.91
C TRP A 376 -11.77 -2.85 -26.33
N ASP A 377 -12.94 -3.47 -26.40
CA ASP A 377 -14.21 -2.82 -26.75
C ASP A 377 -15.04 -2.48 -25.51
N TRP A 378 -14.78 -3.15 -24.38
CA TRP A 378 -15.63 -3.08 -23.18
C TRP A 378 -15.77 -1.65 -22.65
N GLU A 379 -14.68 -0.96 -22.40
CA GLU A 379 -14.72 0.39 -21.82
C GLU A 379 -15.32 1.40 -22.80
N TYR A 380 -14.96 1.33 -24.08
CA TYR A 380 -15.48 2.24 -25.10
C TYR A 380 -16.99 2.14 -25.30
N TYR A 381 -17.50 0.96 -25.53
CA TYR A 381 -18.94 0.78 -25.73
C TYR A 381 -19.72 0.81 -24.41
N GLY A 382 -19.07 0.44 -23.31
CA GLY A 382 -19.61 0.60 -21.96
C GLY A 382 -19.90 2.05 -21.62
N GLU A 383 -19.07 3.00 -22.07
CA GLU A 383 -19.30 4.43 -21.88
C GLU A 383 -20.57 4.90 -22.63
N PHE A 384 -20.83 4.44 -23.84
CA PHE A 384 -22.11 4.74 -24.54
C PHE A 384 -23.33 4.15 -23.81
N VAL A 385 -23.20 2.94 -23.25
CA VAL A 385 -24.26 2.35 -22.41
C VAL A 385 -24.49 3.20 -21.17
N ARG A 386 -23.41 3.65 -20.50
CA ARG A 386 -23.47 4.52 -19.32
C ARG A 386 -24.16 5.84 -19.64
N GLN A 387 -23.75 6.50 -20.71
CA GLN A 387 -24.36 7.76 -21.17
C GLN A 387 -25.84 7.58 -21.52
N ALA A 388 -26.19 6.53 -22.29
CA ALA A 388 -27.59 6.25 -22.66
C ALA A 388 -28.47 5.94 -21.44
N LYS A 389 -27.91 5.33 -20.39
CA LYS A 389 -28.64 4.93 -19.20
C LYS A 389 -28.77 6.03 -18.15
N TYR A 390 -27.75 6.87 -17.98
CA TYR A 390 -27.68 7.82 -16.88
C TYR A 390 -27.64 9.28 -17.34
N ASP A 391 -27.29 9.58 -18.59
CA ASP A 391 -27.18 10.95 -19.13
C ASP A 391 -26.39 11.85 -18.17
N LEU A 392 -25.15 11.43 -17.85
CA LEU A 392 -24.30 12.04 -16.83
C LEU A 392 -23.04 12.65 -17.47
N ASP A 393 -22.83 13.96 -17.28
CA ASP A 393 -21.58 14.67 -17.59
C ASP A 393 -20.75 14.85 -16.32
N GLU A 394 -19.59 14.20 -16.26
CA GLU A 394 -18.69 14.34 -15.13
C GLU A 394 -18.14 15.76 -14.94
N ASN A 395 -18.02 16.56 -16.01
CA ASN A 395 -17.54 17.93 -15.91
C ASN A 395 -18.62 18.84 -15.27
N GLU A 396 -19.89 18.52 -15.48
CA GLU A 396 -20.98 19.17 -14.77
C GLU A 396 -20.96 18.81 -13.28
N VAL A 397 -20.80 17.52 -12.97
CA VAL A 397 -20.77 17.01 -11.58
C VAL A 397 -19.62 17.61 -10.77
N LYS A 398 -18.41 17.68 -11.33
CA LYS A 398 -17.22 18.24 -10.65
C LYS A 398 -17.42 19.68 -10.17
N GLN A 399 -18.30 20.47 -10.81
CA GLN A 399 -18.58 21.84 -10.39
C GLN A 399 -19.20 21.94 -8.99
N TYR A 400 -19.71 20.85 -8.45
CA TYR A 400 -20.28 20.76 -7.10
C TYR A 400 -19.31 20.19 -6.06
N PHE A 401 -18.14 19.73 -6.48
CA PHE A 401 -17.14 19.12 -5.60
C PHE A 401 -15.85 19.94 -5.58
N GLU A 402 -15.89 21.07 -4.88
CA GLU A 402 -14.71 21.89 -4.64
C GLU A 402 -13.93 21.32 -3.45
N PHE A 403 -12.62 21.14 -3.62
CA PHE A 403 -11.72 20.40 -2.73
C PHE A 403 -11.78 20.84 -1.25
N ASP A 404 -11.63 22.13 -0.96
CA ASP A 404 -11.62 22.62 0.42
C ASP A 404 -12.99 22.45 1.09
N ARG A 405 -14.08 22.58 0.34
CA ARG A 405 -15.44 22.34 0.81
C ARG A 405 -15.69 20.86 1.05
N VAL A 406 -15.27 19.99 0.14
CA VAL A 406 -15.35 18.53 0.35
C VAL A 406 -14.62 18.13 1.62
N LEU A 407 -13.40 18.65 1.84
CA LEU A 407 -12.62 18.34 3.03
C LEU A 407 -13.30 18.82 4.32
N LYS A 408 -13.76 20.08 4.35
CA LYS A 408 -14.29 20.69 5.58
C LYS A 408 -15.76 20.35 5.83
N ASP A 409 -16.60 20.58 4.82
CA ASP A 409 -18.05 20.44 4.93
C ASP A 409 -18.54 19.02 4.59
N GLY A 410 -17.68 18.18 3.99
CA GLY A 410 -17.90 16.76 3.77
C GLY A 410 -17.23 15.92 4.84
N VAL A 411 -15.92 15.77 4.73
CA VAL A 411 -15.14 14.80 5.52
C VAL A 411 -15.08 15.18 7.00
N PHE A 412 -14.61 16.39 7.33
CA PHE A 412 -14.51 16.84 8.73
C PHE A 412 -15.87 17.00 9.40
N TYR A 413 -16.88 17.47 8.65
CA TYR A 413 -18.25 17.53 9.13
C TYR A 413 -18.78 16.14 9.51
N THR A 414 -18.61 15.15 8.67
CA THR A 414 -19.06 13.78 8.93
C THR A 414 -18.46 13.21 10.21
N PHE A 415 -17.15 13.39 10.37
CA PHE A 415 -16.44 12.86 11.56
C PHE A 415 -16.74 13.66 12.83
N ASN A 416 -17.09 14.95 12.70
CA ASN A 416 -17.66 15.69 13.81
C ASN A 416 -19.03 15.10 14.24
N ARG A 417 -19.91 14.78 13.28
CA ARG A 417 -21.23 14.18 13.56
C ARG A 417 -21.13 12.79 14.17
N LEU A 418 -20.22 11.94 13.67
CA LEU A 418 -20.04 10.57 14.13
C LEU A 418 -19.27 10.48 15.45
N TYR A 419 -18.21 11.25 15.59
CA TYR A 419 -17.24 11.06 16.69
C TYR A 419 -17.17 12.25 17.66
N GLY A 420 -17.77 13.37 17.33
CA GLY A 420 -17.69 14.61 18.12
C GLY A 420 -16.36 15.36 17.97
N ILE A 421 -15.47 14.90 17.10
CA ILE A 421 -14.13 15.49 16.92
C ILE A 421 -14.15 16.75 16.07
N ARG A 422 -13.09 17.56 16.19
CA ARG A 422 -12.88 18.72 15.32
C ARG A 422 -11.41 18.85 14.91
N PHE A 423 -11.18 19.36 13.71
CA PHE A 423 -9.86 19.61 13.13
C PHE A 423 -9.59 21.12 13.15
N GLU A 424 -8.51 21.54 13.78
CA GLU A 424 -8.08 22.93 13.83
C GLU A 424 -6.76 23.11 13.06
N PRO A 425 -6.66 24.08 12.12
CA PRO A 425 -5.43 24.33 11.36
C PRO A 425 -4.25 24.70 12.28
N ARG A 426 -3.06 24.15 11.99
CA ARG A 426 -1.81 24.39 12.70
C ARG A 426 -0.72 24.93 11.74
N PRO A 427 -0.85 26.19 11.26
CA PRO A 427 0.12 26.78 10.34
C PRO A 427 1.50 27.05 10.99
N ASP A 428 1.59 26.96 12.30
CA ASP A 428 2.84 27.05 13.08
C ASP A 428 3.69 25.78 13.02
N LEU A 429 3.12 24.63 12.67
CA LEU A 429 3.87 23.39 12.52
C LEU A 429 4.56 23.32 11.14
N PRO A 430 5.86 22.99 11.10
CA PRO A 430 6.58 22.85 9.85
C PRO A 430 6.06 21.69 9.01
N THR A 431 6.03 21.89 7.70
CA THR A 431 5.65 20.85 6.73
C THR A 431 6.82 20.57 5.78
N TYR A 432 6.85 19.37 5.21
CA TYR A 432 7.90 18.95 4.25
C TYR A 432 7.65 19.44 2.82
N HIS A 433 6.50 20.03 2.54
CA HIS A 433 6.16 20.66 1.25
C HIS A 433 5.11 21.75 1.46
N PRO A 434 5.12 22.86 0.68
CA PRO A 434 4.17 23.97 0.82
C PRO A 434 2.68 23.60 0.68
N ASP A 435 2.39 22.55 -0.10
CA ASP A 435 1.01 22.07 -0.30
C ASP A 435 0.49 21.19 0.84
N VAL A 436 1.34 20.80 1.78
CA VAL A 436 0.93 20.01 2.95
C VAL A 436 0.35 20.94 4.01
N LYS A 437 -0.82 20.61 4.52
CA LYS A 437 -1.48 21.33 5.61
C LYS A 437 -1.44 20.51 6.90
N ALA A 438 -1.12 21.15 8.02
CA ALA A 438 -1.17 20.53 9.34
C ALA A 438 -2.44 20.92 10.09
N TYR A 439 -3.00 19.98 10.82
CA TYR A 439 -4.17 20.15 11.70
C TYR A 439 -3.91 19.51 13.05
N GLU A 440 -4.53 20.05 14.09
CA GLU A 440 -4.66 19.40 15.38
C GLU A 440 -6.06 18.82 15.52
N LEU A 441 -6.14 17.58 15.96
CA LEU A 441 -7.39 16.87 16.19
C LEU A 441 -7.76 16.97 17.67
N PHE A 442 -8.96 17.46 17.96
CA PHE A 442 -9.52 17.55 19.31
C PHE A 442 -10.70 16.59 19.49
N ASP A 443 -10.79 15.97 20.64
CA ASP A 443 -11.94 15.15 21.04
C ASP A 443 -13.15 16.02 21.44
N ALA A 444 -14.29 15.39 21.67
CA ALA A 444 -15.53 16.01 22.07
C ALA A 444 -15.42 16.80 23.41
N ASP A 445 -14.55 16.32 24.32
CA ASP A 445 -14.29 16.99 25.60
C ASP A 445 -13.30 18.15 25.50
N GLY A 446 -12.78 18.43 24.32
CA GLY A 446 -11.79 19.47 24.07
C GLY A 446 -10.33 19.04 24.27
N SER A 447 -10.08 17.81 24.66
CA SER A 447 -8.71 17.28 24.75
C SER A 447 -8.09 17.09 23.38
N SER A 448 -6.79 17.43 23.25
CA SER A 448 -6.06 17.20 22.01
C SER A 448 -5.73 15.70 21.86
N LEU A 449 -6.00 15.12 20.69
CA LEU A 449 -5.79 13.71 20.37
C LEU A 449 -4.53 13.47 19.54
N ALA A 450 -4.34 14.22 18.45
CA ALA A 450 -3.36 13.93 17.43
C ALA A 450 -2.94 15.18 16.65
N ILE A 451 -1.81 15.07 15.91
CA ILE A 451 -1.49 15.95 14.80
C ILE A 451 -1.75 15.19 13.50
N PHE A 452 -2.37 15.88 12.54
CA PHE A 452 -2.72 15.35 11.24
C PHE A 452 -2.13 16.21 10.11
N TYR A 453 -1.36 15.57 9.21
CA TYR A 453 -0.83 16.17 8.00
C TYR A 453 -1.65 15.74 6.79
N ALA A 454 -2.19 16.69 6.03
CA ALA A 454 -2.95 16.47 4.79
C ALA A 454 -2.07 16.79 3.58
N ASP A 455 -1.64 15.77 2.84
CA ASP A 455 -0.78 15.86 1.66
C ASP A 455 -1.52 15.34 0.42
N TYR A 456 -2.47 16.11 -0.10
CA TYR A 456 -3.44 15.62 -1.07
C TYR A 456 -3.11 15.90 -2.53
N PHE A 457 -2.19 16.82 -2.85
CA PHE A 457 -1.92 17.19 -4.23
C PHE A 457 -0.78 16.41 -4.88
N ALA A 458 -0.98 16.07 -6.15
CA ALA A 458 0.04 15.42 -6.98
C ALA A 458 1.24 16.36 -7.22
N ARG A 459 2.45 15.81 -7.25
CA ARG A 459 3.68 16.51 -7.61
C ARG A 459 4.78 15.55 -8.01
N GLU A 460 5.83 16.10 -8.63
CA GLU A 460 7.04 15.34 -8.93
C GLU A 460 7.68 14.79 -7.64
N GLY A 461 8.25 13.59 -7.71
CA GLY A 461 8.86 12.92 -6.55
C GLY A 461 7.88 12.30 -5.56
N LYS A 462 6.57 12.37 -5.82
CA LYS A 462 5.54 11.72 -5.02
C LYS A 462 5.09 10.41 -5.68
N ARG A 463 5.06 9.33 -4.90
CA ARG A 463 4.56 8.03 -5.38
C ARG A 463 3.09 8.11 -5.74
N GLY A 464 2.67 7.43 -6.79
CA GLY A 464 1.26 7.32 -7.18
C GLY A 464 0.42 6.54 -6.17
N GLY A 465 -0.90 6.68 -6.28
CA GLY A 465 -1.89 6.11 -5.36
C GLY A 465 -2.20 7.04 -4.18
N ALA A 466 -2.88 6.49 -3.19
CA ALA A 466 -3.18 7.16 -1.93
C ALA A 466 -2.77 6.25 -0.76
N TRP A 467 -2.46 6.81 0.39
CA TRP A 467 -2.11 6.04 1.59
C TRP A 467 -2.11 6.90 2.85
N MET A 468 -2.33 6.23 3.99
CA MET A 468 -2.07 6.75 5.32
C MET A 468 -0.71 6.26 5.82
N SER A 469 -0.03 7.08 6.61
CA SER A 469 1.13 6.68 7.40
C SER A 469 1.24 7.51 8.69
N SER A 470 2.23 7.21 9.55
CA SER A 470 2.46 7.99 10.76
C SER A 470 3.94 8.33 10.95
N PHE A 471 4.21 9.55 11.39
CA PHE A 471 5.53 9.96 11.86
C PHE A 471 5.77 9.51 13.32
N VAL A 472 4.71 9.55 14.16
CA VAL A 472 4.71 9.06 15.54
C VAL A 472 3.49 8.17 15.71
N GLY A 473 3.67 6.97 16.26
CA GLY A 473 2.59 6.07 16.63
C GLY A 473 2.04 6.38 18.02
N GLN A 474 0.80 5.96 18.28
CA GLN A 474 0.23 6.06 19.62
C GLN A 474 0.84 5.00 20.55
N SER A 475 1.13 5.35 21.78
CA SER A 475 1.50 4.41 22.85
C SER A 475 1.35 5.04 24.23
N LYS A 476 0.58 4.39 25.12
CA LYS A 476 0.52 4.81 26.52
C LYS A 476 1.83 4.50 27.25
N LEU A 477 2.48 3.35 26.94
CA LEU A 477 3.76 2.95 27.55
C LEU A 477 4.86 3.98 27.29
N LEU A 478 4.89 4.57 26.09
CA LEU A 478 5.89 5.57 25.70
C LEU A 478 5.42 7.01 25.91
N GLY A 479 4.16 7.21 26.36
CA GLY A 479 3.56 8.54 26.49
C GLY A 479 3.39 9.27 25.16
N GLN A 480 3.30 8.53 24.05
CA GLN A 480 3.25 9.09 22.69
C GLN A 480 1.81 9.25 22.21
N LYS A 481 1.51 10.43 21.65
CA LYS A 481 0.30 10.71 20.87
C LYS A 481 0.62 10.66 19.38
N PRO A 482 -0.35 10.24 18.52
CA PRO A 482 -0.09 9.99 17.12
C PRO A 482 0.12 11.28 16.32
N VAL A 483 1.06 11.21 15.37
CA VAL A 483 1.28 12.21 14.32
C VAL A 483 1.11 11.48 12.99
N VAL A 484 -0.02 11.70 12.33
CA VAL A 484 -0.49 10.95 11.17
C VAL A 484 -0.42 11.80 9.90
N VAL A 485 -0.20 11.17 8.77
CA VAL A 485 -0.24 11.81 7.45
C VAL A 485 -1.10 11.00 6.48
N ASN A 486 -1.99 11.70 5.77
CA ASN A 486 -2.66 11.16 4.59
C ASN A 486 -2.06 11.76 3.32
N VAL A 487 -1.81 10.91 2.35
CA VAL A 487 -1.19 11.28 1.07
C VAL A 487 -2.10 10.86 -0.08
N MET A 488 -2.40 11.79 -1.00
CA MET A 488 -3.15 11.53 -2.22
C MET A 488 -2.46 12.18 -3.43
N ASN A 489 -3.01 11.98 -4.62
CA ASN A 489 -2.48 12.53 -5.87
C ASN A 489 -3.57 13.26 -6.69
N ILE A 490 -4.28 14.19 -6.06
CA ILE A 490 -5.28 15.04 -6.71
C ILE A 490 -4.55 16.08 -7.60
N PRO A 491 -4.88 16.20 -8.90
CA PRO A 491 -4.35 17.27 -9.73
C PRO A 491 -4.75 18.64 -9.16
N LYS A 492 -3.77 19.48 -8.84
CA LYS A 492 -3.99 20.83 -8.31
C LYS A 492 -4.36 21.78 -9.43
N ALA A 493 -5.39 22.61 -9.21
CA ALA A 493 -5.73 23.69 -10.14
C ALA A 493 -4.62 24.77 -10.18
N PRO A 494 -4.53 25.56 -11.27
CA PRO A 494 -3.66 26.73 -11.33
C PRO A 494 -3.86 27.65 -10.14
N GLU A 495 -2.83 28.42 -9.81
CA GLU A 495 -2.89 29.38 -8.70
C GLU A 495 -4.04 30.39 -8.90
N GLY A 496 -4.85 30.56 -7.87
CA GLY A 496 -6.03 31.44 -7.89
C GLY A 496 -7.31 30.77 -8.40
N GLU A 497 -7.25 29.53 -8.88
CA GLU A 497 -8.43 28.76 -9.28
C GLU A 497 -8.78 27.68 -8.24
N PRO A 498 -10.09 27.40 -7.99
CA PRO A 498 -10.49 26.35 -7.09
C PRO A 498 -10.19 24.97 -7.71
N THR A 499 -9.69 24.04 -6.90
CA THR A 499 -9.52 22.65 -7.31
C THR A 499 -10.85 21.92 -7.26
N LEU A 500 -11.34 21.48 -8.42
CA LEU A 500 -12.55 20.66 -8.54
C LEU A 500 -12.15 19.19 -8.62
N VAL A 501 -12.81 18.36 -7.83
CA VAL A 501 -12.47 16.93 -7.72
C VAL A 501 -13.57 16.02 -8.29
N SER A 502 -13.21 14.81 -8.68
CA SER A 502 -14.19 13.79 -9.07
C SER A 502 -14.86 13.20 -7.82
N TYR A 503 -16.01 12.54 -8.01
CA TYR A 503 -16.64 11.80 -6.90
C TYR A 503 -15.74 10.68 -6.36
N ASP A 504 -14.93 10.06 -7.21
CA ASP A 504 -13.92 9.08 -6.81
C ASP A 504 -12.85 9.70 -5.88
N ASN A 505 -12.39 10.91 -6.16
CA ASN A 505 -11.50 11.63 -5.24
C ASN A 505 -12.19 11.94 -3.90
N VAL A 506 -13.50 12.26 -3.92
CA VAL A 506 -14.28 12.47 -2.70
C VAL A 506 -14.28 11.20 -1.85
N THR A 507 -14.64 10.05 -2.43
CA THR A 507 -14.63 8.77 -1.69
C THR A 507 -13.24 8.40 -1.17
N THR A 508 -12.19 8.65 -1.96
CA THR A 508 -10.79 8.42 -1.53
C THR A 508 -10.41 9.31 -0.35
N MET A 509 -10.90 10.57 -0.28
CA MET A 509 -10.64 11.44 0.89
C MET A 509 -11.26 10.87 2.18
N PHE A 510 -12.46 10.28 2.11
CA PHE A 510 -13.08 9.56 3.23
C PHE A 510 -12.28 8.30 3.59
N HIS A 511 -11.87 7.53 2.60
CA HIS A 511 -11.06 6.32 2.75
C HIS A 511 -9.76 6.61 3.54
N GLU A 512 -8.95 7.53 3.01
CA GLU A 512 -7.65 7.83 3.62
C GLU A 512 -7.79 8.40 5.03
N LEU A 513 -8.78 9.26 5.28
CA LEU A 513 -9.00 9.74 6.64
C LEU A 513 -9.62 8.66 7.54
N GLY A 514 -10.30 7.66 7.01
CA GLY A 514 -10.70 6.44 7.72
C GLY A 514 -9.49 5.69 8.29
N HIS A 515 -8.46 5.46 7.48
CA HIS A 515 -7.16 4.98 7.97
C HIS A 515 -6.52 5.95 8.97
N GLY A 516 -6.59 7.26 8.68
CA GLY A 516 -6.10 8.30 9.59
C GLY A 516 -6.74 8.20 10.97
N LEU A 517 -8.07 8.05 11.03
CA LEU A 517 -8.81 7.88 12.29
C LEU A 517 -8.43 6.58 13.01
N HIS A 518 -8.21 5.47 12.29
CA HIS A 518 -7.73 4.22 12.86
C HIS A 518 -6.36 4.41 13.57
N GLY A 519 -5.49 5.25 13.02
CA GLY A 519 -4.23 5.64 13.66
C GLY A 519 -4.42 6.63 14.83
N MET A 520 -5.25 7.67 14.64
CA MET A 520 -5.42 8.76 15.59
C MET A 520 -6.29 8.41 16.82
N PHE A 521 -7.24 7.49 16.67
CA PHE A 521 -8.08 6.99 17.77
C PHE A 521 -7.47 5.81 18.52
N SER A 522 -6.33 5.28 18.08
CA SER A 522 -5.65 4.21 18.81
C SER A 522 -5.47 4.57 20.28
N ASP A 523 -5.82 3.63 21.17
CA ASP A 523 -5.79 3.84 22.63
C ASP A 523 -5.25 2.60 23.36
N VAL A 524 -4.09 2.12 22.92
CA VAL A 524 -3.42 0.91 23.42
C VAL A 524 -2.17 1.26 24.24
N ASN A 525 -1.71 0.30 25.05
CA ASN A 525 -0.49 0.48 25.83
C ASN A 525 0.76 0.36 24.93
N TYR A 526 0.79 -0.63 24.05
CA TYR A 526 2.01 -1.05 23.36
C TYR A 526 2.05 -0.60 21.90
N PRO A 527 3.16 0.05 21.45
CA PRO A 527 3.29 0.53 20.05
C PRO A 527 3.13 -0.58 19.02
N THR A 528 3.53 -1.82 19.33
CA THR A 528 3.36 -2.98 18.43
C THR A 528 1.90 -3.30 18.11
N LEU A 529 0.97 -2.94 18.98
CA LEU A 529 -0.47 -3.20 18.81
C LEU A 529 -1.27 -2.00 18.29
N ALA A 530 -0.62 -0.85 18.08
CA ALA A 530 -1.30 0.42 17.85
C ALA A 530 -1.88 0.58 16.43
N GLY A 531 -3.07 1.17 16.36
CA GLY A 531 -3.70 1.67 15.14
C GLY A 531 -3.80 0.62 14.03
N THR A 532 -3.20 0.92 12.90
CA THR A 532 -3.22 0.07 11.69
C THR A 532 -2.32 -1.18 11.76
N SER A 533 -1.72 -1.50 12.93
CA SER A 533 -0.93 -2.73 13.15
C SER A 533 -1.81 -3.97 13.29
N VAL A 534 -2.80 -4.13 12.46
CA VAL A 534 -3.77 -5.23 12.41
C VAL A 534 -3.52 -6.18 11.23
N SER A 535 -4.30 -7.26 11.12
CA SER A 535 -4.22 -8.15 9.94
C SER A 535 -4.58 -7.40 8.66
N ARG A 536 -4.00 -7.85 7.53
CA ARG A 536 -4.17 -7.20 6.22
C ARG A 536 -5.62 -7.22 5.75
N ASP A 537 -6.33 -8.29 6.00
CA ASP A 537 -7.74 -8.46 5.65
C ASP A 537 -8.73 -7.75 6.60
N PHE A 538 -8.18 -6.97 7.55
CA PHE A 538 -8.94 -6.06 8.41
C PHE A 538 -8.56 -4.58 8.20
N VAL A 539 -7.33 -4.30 7.78
CA VAL A 539 -6.80 -2.93 7.76
C VAL A 539 -7.59 -2.00 6.85
N GLU A 540 -8.14 -2.53 5.73
CA GLU A 540 -8.97 -1.77 4.78
C GLU A 540 -10.44 -1.65 5.23
N PHE A 541 -10.87 -2.37 6.28
CA PHE A 541 -12.23 -2.28 6.75
C PHE A 541 -12.60 -0.90 7.27
N PRO A 542 -11.82 -0.26 8.15
CA PRO A 542 -12.14 1.07 8.64
C PRO A 542 -12.21 2.12 7.53
N SER A 543 -11.29 2.10 6.59
CA SER A 543 -11.25 3.07 5.48
C SER A 543 -12.44 2.91 4.54
N THR A 544 -12.74 1.67 4.13
CA THR A 544 -13.86 1.38 3.23
C THR A 544 -15.22 1.65 3.89
N PHE A 545 -15.33 1.48 5.22
CA PHE A 545 -16.55 1.85 5.97
C PHE A 545 -16.83 3.36 5.89
N GLU A 546 -15.79 4.18 5.96
CA GLU A 546 -15.96 5.63 5.91
C GLU A 546 -16.32 6.17 4.52
N GLU A 547 -15.99 5.45 3.44
CA GLU A 547 -16.33 5.84 2.06
C GLU A 547 -17.84 6.01 1.85
N ASP A 548 -18.65 5.14 2.46
CA ASP A 548 -20.10 5.13 2.25
C ASP A 548 -20.78 6.40 2.80
N TRP A 549 -20.15 7.11 3.74
CA TRP A 549 -20.65 8.39 4.24
C TRP A 549 -20.63 9.50 3.18
N ALA A 550 -19.74 9.42 2.19
CA ALA A 550 -19.70 10.40 1.10
C ALA A 550 -21.03 10.56 0.37
N ALA A 551 -21.81 9.46 0.29
CA ALA A 551 -23.13 9.42 -0.35
C ALA A 551 -24.30 9.62 0.62
N HIS A 552 -24.04 9.76 1.93
CA HIS A 552 -25.11 9.92 2.91
C HIS A 552 -25.87 11.22 2.64
N PRO A 553 -27.24 11.21 2.60
CA PRO A 553 -28.03 12.39 2.19
C PRO A 553 -27.70 13.67 2.94
N GLU A 554 -27.50 13.61 4.27
CA GLU A 554 -27.13 14.77 5.10
C GLU A 554 -25.74 15.27 4.75
N VAL A 555 -24.79 14.39 4.51
CA VAL A 555 -23.39 14.72 4.21
C VAL A 555 -23.27 15.36 2.83
N ILE A 556 -23.82 14.72 1.80
CA ILE A 556 -23.71 15.23 0.42
C ILE A 556 -24.45 16.57 0.25
N ALA A 557 -25.58 16.77 0.93
CA ALA A 557 -26.28 18.05 0.92
C ALA A 557 -25.46 19.17 1.55
N ASN A 558 -24.55 18.85 2.48
CA ASN A 558 -23.71 19.85 3.11
C ASN A 558 -22.54 20.29 2.22
N TYR A 559 -21.87 19.38 1.52
CA TYR A 559 -20.66 19.72 0.75
C TYR A 559 -20.91 19.89 -0.76
N ALA A 560 -21.89 19.20 -1.35
CA ALA A 560 -22.10 19.21 -2.80
C ALA A 560 -22.82 20.51 -3.25
N LYS A 561 -22.04 21.59 -3.35
CA LYS A 561 -22.52 22.93 -3.74
C LYS A 561 -21.67 23.48 -4.86
N HIS A 562 -22.31 24.11 -5.84
CA HIS A 562 -21.64 24.68 -7.00
C HIS A 562 -20.57 25.71 -6.58
N TYR A 563 -19.35 25.56 -7.11
CA TYR A 563 -18.18 26.30 -6.64
C TYR A 563 -18.29 27.84 -6.81
N LYS A 564 -19.04 28.32 -7.82
CA LYS A 564 -19.25 29.77 -8.06
C LYS A 564 -20.49 30.31 -7.37
N THR A 565 -21.63 29.57 -7.46
CA THR A 565 -22.92 30.11 -6.98
C THR A 565 -23.25 29.72 -5.54
N GLY A 566 -22.63 28.64 -5.03
CA GLY A 566 -22.95 28.07 -3.71
C GLY A 566 -24.26 27.30 -3.67
N GLU A 567 -24.97 27.16 -4.79
CA GLU A 567 -26.22 26.42 -4.87
C GLU A 567 -25.95 24.91 -4.72
N PRO A 568 -26.83 24.17 -4.02
CA PRO A 568 -26.69 22.74 -3.87
C PRO A 568 -26.82 22.02 -5.23
N ILE A 569 -26.21 20.84 -5.32
CA ILE A 569 -26.36 19.98 -6.52
C ILE A 569 -27.84 19.69 -6.78
N PRO A 570 -28.33 19.81 -8.03
CA PRO A 570 -29.70 19.47 -8.37
C PRO A 570 -30.03 18.02 -8.01
N ALA A 571 -31.21 17.78 -7.42
CA ALA A 571 -31.61 16.45 -6.98
C ALA A 571 -31.59 15.40 -8.11
N GLU A 572 -31.97 15.82 -9.34
CA GLU A 572 -31.92 14.96 -10.53
C GLU A 572 -30.48 14.57 -10.91
N LEU A 573 -29.54 15.52 -10.87
CA LEU A 573 -28.12 15.27 -11.14
C LEU A 573 -27.53 14.35 -10.07
N LEU A 574 -27.86 14.59 -8.81
CA LEU A 574 -27.43 13.73 -7.70
C LEU A 574 -27.97 12.30 -7.84
N ASP A 575 -29.24 12.12 -8.21
CA ASP A 575 -29.84 10.80 -8.45
C ASP A 575 -29.13 10.05 -9.58
N LYS A 576 -28.77 10.75 -10.67
CA LYS A 576 -27.95 10.18 -11.76
C LYS A 576 -26.56 9.73 -11.27
N VAL A 577 -25.89 10.55 -10.46
CA VAL A 577 -24.58 10.21 -9.86
C VAL A 577 -24.71 8.97 -8.98
N MET A 578 -25.71 8.92 -8.10
CA MET A 578 -25.91 7.77 -7.20
C MET A 578 -26.24 6.47 -7.95
N LYS A 579 -27.09 6.54 -8.96
CA LYS A 579 -27.43 5.38 -9.81
C LYS A 579 -26.25 4.88 -10.64
N SER A 580 -25.38 5.78 -11.10
CA SER A 580 -24.20 5.40 -11.89
C SER A 580 -23.15 4.60 -11.09
N ARG A 581 -23.17 4.65 -9.75
CA ARG A 581 -22.26 3.89 -8.88
C ARG A 581 -22.39 2.37 -9.04
N SER A 582 -23.56 1.88 -9.42
CA SER A 582 -23.80 0.46 -9.69
C SER A 582 -23.53 0.04 -11.15
N PHE A 583 -23.06 0.96 -11.99
CA PHE A 583 -22.71 0.66 -13.38
C PHE A 583 -21.44 -0.17 -13.43
N ASN A 584 -21.41 -1.16 -14.32
CA ASN A 584 -20.24 -1.98 -14.62
C ASN A 584 -19.67 -2.79 -13.41
N GLN A 585 -20.48 -2.98 -12.36
CA GLN A 585 -20.04 -3.67 -11.14
C GLN A 585 -19.81 -5.17 -11.34
N GLY A 586 -20.44 -5.79 -12.35
CA GLY A 586 -20.12 -7.16 -12.77
C GLY A 586 -18.68 -7.26 -13.29
N PHE A 587 -18.32 -6.40 -14.24
CA PHE A 587 -16.96 -6.30 -14.79
C PHE A 587 -15.93 -6.01 -13.70
N ASP A 588 -16.14 -4.95 -12.90
CA ASP A 588 -15.22 -4.50 -11.88
C ASP A 588 -14.94 -5.60 -10.83
N THR A 589 -15.99 -6.30 -10.44
CA THR A 589 -15.88 -7.38 -9.46
C THR A 589 -15.20 -8.61 -10.06
N LEU A 590 -15.53 -8.98 -11.31
CA LEU A 590 -14.99 -10.16 -11.98
C LEU A 590 -13.48 -10.02 -12.24
N GLU A 591 -13.01 -8.88 -12.78
CA GLU A 591 -11.59 -8.68 -13.04
C GLU A 591 -10.75 -8.72 -11.76
N TYR A 592 -11.30 -8.17 -10.66
CA TYR A 592 -10.66 -8.20 -9.35
C TYR A 592 -10.62 -9.64 -8.79
N MET A 593 -11.77 -10.33 -8.77
CA MET A 593 -11.87 -11.69 -8.24
C MET A 593 -10.99 -12.68 -9.01
N SER A 594 -10.90 -12.51 -10.33
CA SER A 594 -10.03 -13.31 -11.18
C SER A 594 -8.55 -13.17 -10.77
N ALA A 595 -8.10 -11.96 -10.48
CA ALA A 595 -6.74 -11.72 -9.97
C ALA A 595 -6.54 -12.28 -8.55
N ALA A 596 -7.54 -12.13 -7.65
CA ALA A 596 -7.45 -12.65 -6.28
C ALA A 596 -7.42 -14.20 -6.24
N LEU A 597 -8.24 -14.85 -7.06
CA LEU A 597 -8.24 -16.31 -7.18
C LEU A 597 -6.93 -16.82 -7.80
N LEU A 598 -6.39 -16.11 -8.79
CA LEU A 598 -5.11 -16.44 -9.38
C LEU A 598 -3.94 -16.30 -8.38
N ASP A 599 -3.93 -15.26 -7.56
CA ASP A 599 -2.97 -15.10 -6.46
C ASP A 599 -3.05 -16.26 -5.48
N MET A 600 -4.25 -16.66 -5.08
CA MET A 600 -4.46 -17.78 -4.17
C MET A 600 -4.01 -19.14 -4.77
N GLU A 601 -4.28 -19.38 -6.05
CA GLU A 601 -3.85 -20.62 -6.72
C GLU A 601 -2.32 -20.72 -6.81
N TRP A 602 -1.63 -19.63 -7.19
CA TRP A 602 -0.16 -19.61 -7.21
C TRP A 602 0.47 -19.96 -5.86
N HIS A 603 -0.15 -19.53 -4.77
CA HIS A 603 0.38 -19.69 -3.42
C HIS A 603 -0.17 -20.91 -2.67
N SER A 604 -1.10 -21.64 -3.29
CA SER A 604 -1.57 -22.95 -2.82
C SER A 604 -0.75 -24.12 -3.37
N LEU A 605 0.22 -23.86 -4.25
CA LEU A 605 1.16 -24.88 -4.74
C LEU A 605 2.02 -25.42 -3.59
N SER A 606 2.24 -26.73 -3.58
CA SER A 606 3.17 -27.38 -2.66
C SER A 606 4.62 -27.30 -3.16
N ALA A 607 5.58 -27.46 -2.27
CA ALA A 607 7.00 -27.45 -2.62
C ALA A 607 7.44 -28.65 -3.49
N ASP A 608 6.63 -29.69 -3.56
CA ASP A 608 6.92 -30.92 -4.31
C ASP A 608 6.34 -30.86 -5.75
N GLU A 609 5.58 -29.81 -6.07
CA GLU A 609 5.06 -29.61 -7.43
C GLU A 609 6.15 -29.05 -8.35
N PRO A 610 6.14 -29.44 -9.65
CA PRO A 610 7.11 -28.92 -10.60
C PRO A 610 6.89 -27.44 -10.90
N LEU A 611 7.92 -26.79 -11.47
CA LEU A 611 7.77 -25.45 -12.02
C LEU A 611 6.65 -25.42 -13.06
N GLN A 612 5.73 -24.44 -12.92
CA GLN A 612 4.57 -24.31 -13.78
C GLN A 612 4.90 -23.49 -15.05
N ASP A 613 4.26 -23.83 -16.19
CA ASP A 613 4.11 -22.86 -17.27
C ASP A 613 3.09 -21.79 -16.83
N VAL A 614 3.50 -20.54 -16.86
CA VAL A 614 2.71 -19.44 -16.27
C VAL A 614 1.39 -19.21 -17.01
N ASN A 615 1.39 -19.32 -18.35
CA ASN A 615 0.19 -19.06 -19.14
C ASN A 615 -0.81 -20.22 -19.04
N GLU A 616 -0.33 -21.47 -19.04
CA GLU A 616 -1.16 -22.65 -18.85
C GLU A 616 -1.74 -22.69 -17.43
N PHE A 617 -0.94 -22.38 -16.43
CA PHE A 617 -1.39 -22.31 -15.03
C PHE A 617 -2.48 -21.25 -14.83
N GLU A 618 -2.26 -20.02 -15.34
CA GLU A 618 -3.23 -18.93 -15.28
C GLU A 618 -4.56 -19.34 -15.93
N ALA A 619 -4.52 -19.89 -17.14
CA ALA A 619 -5.72 -20.35 -17.84
C ALA A 619 -6.46 -21.48 -17.09
N ALA A 620 -5.72 -22.43 -16.52
CA ALA A 620 -6.30 -23.52 -15.73
C ALA A 620 -6.93 -23.03 -14.42
N ALA A 621 -6.26 -22.12 -13.71
CA ALA A 621 -6.75 -21.52 -12.47
C ALA A 621 -8.05 -20.73 -12.69
N LEU A 622 -8.10 -19.85 -13.68
CA LEU A 622 -9.30 -19.07 -14.00
C LEU A 622 -10.48 -19.98 -14.41
N LYS A 623 -10.20 -21.02 -15.20
CA LYS A 623 -11.21 -22.01 -15.62
C LYS A 623 -11.74 -22.80 -14.43
N LYS A 624 -10.88 -23.25 -13.52
CA LYS A 624 -11.22 -23.99 -12.29
C LYS A 624 -12.30 -23.26 -11.48
N HIS A 625 -12.19 -21.93 -11.37
CA HIS A 625 -13.09 -21.10 -10.60
C HIS A 625 -14.27 -20.54 -11.42
N GLY A 626 -14.37 -20.82 -12.72
CA GLY A 626 -15.43 -20.34 -13.59
C GLY A 626 -15.42 -18.83 -13.85
N VAL A 627 -14.24 -18.20 -13.76
CA VAL A 627 -14.04 -16.75 -13.95
C VAL A 627 -13.26 -16.41 -15.23
N ASN A 628 -13.18 -17.35 -16.17
CA ASN A 628 -12.43 -17.25 -17.42
C ASN A 628 -13.24 -16.60 -18.57
N LEU A 629 -13.95 -15.52 -18.32
CA LEU A 629 -14.69 -14.80 -19.36
C LEU A 629 -13.72 -14.03 -20.27
N ALA A 630 -13.71 -14.36 -21.57
CA ALA A 630 -12.73 -13.82 -22.52
C ALA A 630 -12.74 -12.27 -22.62
N ALA A 631 -13.95 -11.66 -22.54
CA ALA A 631 -14.09 -10.21 -22.58
C ALA A 631 -13.68 -9.49 -21.30
N VAL A 632 -13.47 -10.22 -20.20
CA VAL A 632 -13.10 -9.66 -18.88
C VAL A 632 -11.89 -10.43 -18.32
N PRO A 633 -10.66 -10.09 -18.75
CA PRO A 633 -9.44 -10.69 -18.21
C PRO A 633 -9.22 -10.28 -16.76
N PRO A 634 -8.39 -11.01 -16.01
CA PRO A 634 -8.00 -10.59 -14.67
C PRO A 634 -7.34 -9.21 -14.70
N ARG A 635 -7.60 -8.39 -13.69
CA ARG A 635 -7.03 -7.04 -13.54
C ARG A 635 -5.51 -7.03 -13.65
N TYR A 636 -4.88 -8.08 -13.17
CA TYR A 636 -3.44 -8.33 -13.28
C TYR A 636 -3.21 -9.77 -13.74
N LYS A 637 -2.46 -9.95 -14.83
CA LYS A 637 -1.91 -11.25 -15.18
C LYS A 637 -0.62 -11.51 -14.41
N SER A 638 -0.26 -12.75 -14.23
CA SER A 638 0.88 -13.19 -13.40
C SER A 638 2.18 -12.45 -13.71
N ALA A 639 2.50 -12.21 -14.98
CA ALA A 639 3.75 -11.58 -15.42
C ALA A 639 3.93 -10.11 -14.98
N PHE A 640 2.85 -9.41 -14.61
CA PHE A 640 2.88 -8.02 -14.14
C PHE A 640 2.08 -7.77 -12.86
N PHE A 641 1.74 -8.84 -12.14
CA PHE A 641 1.02 -8.77 -10.87
C PHE A 641 1.96 -8.32 -9.73
N SER A 642 2.29 -7.05 -9.70
CA SER A 642 3.25 -6.49 -8.75
C SER A 642 2.85 -6.68 -7.28
N HIS A 643 1.56 -6.58 -6.95
CA HIS A 643 1.05 -6.80 -5.60
C HIS A 643 1.45 -8.18 -5.06
N SER A 644 1.23 -9.21 -5.86
CA SER A 644 1.48 -10.61 -5.49
C SER A 644 2.94 -11.01 -5.64
N MET A 645 3.58 -10.68 -6.77
CA MET A 645 4.92 -11.19 -7.11
C MET A 645 6.06 -10.26 -6.67
N GLY A 646 5.89 -8.95 -6.84
CA GLY A 646 6.90 -7.94 -6.47
C GLY A 646 6.65 -7.24 -5.13
N GLY A 647 5.46 -7.37 -4.55
CA GLY A 647 5.02 -6.69 -3.33
C GLY A 647 4.71 -7.63 -2.18
N GLY A 648 4.07 -7.08 -1.15
CA GLY A 648 3.74 -7.78 0.10
C GLY A 648 2.37 -8.49 0.10
N TYR A 649 1.68 -8.67 -1.05
CA TYR A 649 0.32 -9.23 -1.14
C TYR A 649 0.29 -10.67 -1.69
N SER A 650 1.37 -11.43 -1.56
CA SER A 650 1.38 -12.85 -1.92
C SER A 650 0.41 -13.65 -1.04
N ALA A 651 -0.54 -14.38 -1.65
CA ALA A 651 -1.70 -14.98 -1.00
C ALA A 651 -2.52 -13.96 -0.19
N GLY A 652 -2.53 -12.70 -0.62
CA GLY A 652 -3.09 -11.59 0.14
C GLY A 652 -3.95 -10.61 -0.66
N TYR A 653 -4.08 -10.78 -1.98
CA TYR A 653 -4.86 -9.85 -2.80
C TYR A 653 -6.37 -9.93 -2.51
N TYR A 654 -6.86 -11.04 -1.98
CA TYR A 654 -8.24 -11.21 -1.51
C TYR A 654 -8.65 -10.21 -0.41
N ALA A 655 -7.68 -9.67 0.30
CA ALA A 655 -7.88 -8.83 1.50
C ALA A 655 -8.76 -7.59 1.25
N TYR A 656 -8.67 -6.98 0.07
CA TYR A 656 -9.53 -5.85 -0.30
C TYR A 656 -11.02 -6.25 -0.31
N MET A 657 -11.36 -7.38 -0.96
CA MET A 657 -12.74 -7.87 -1.00
C MET A 657 -13.22 -8.33 0.38
N TRP A 658 -12.34 -8.98 1.16
CA TRP A 658 -12.66 -9.38 2.53
C TRP A 658 -13.03 -8.18 3.40
N SER A 659 -12.18 -7.16 3.40
CA SER A 659 -12.42 -5.93 4.16
C SER A 659 -13.66 -5.17 3.66
N GLU A 660 -13.93 -5.19 2.35
CA GLU A 660 -15.11 -4.56 1.78
C GLU A 660 -16.41 -5.27 2.18
N ILE A 661 -16.38 -6.60 2.36
CA ILE A 661 -17.51 -7.35 2.94
C ILE A 661 -17.78 -6.89 4.38
N LEU A 662 -16.73 -6.78 5.20
CA LEU A 662 -16.84 -6.26 6.58
C LEU A 662 -17.46 -4.86 6.58
N ALA A 663 -16.95 -3.97 5.71
CA ALA A 663 -17.40 -2.58 5.63
C ALA A 663 -18.87 -2.48 5.20
N ALA A 664 -19.27 -3.21 4.16
CA ALA A 664 -20.64 -3.18 3.67
C ALA A 664 -21.65 -3.71 4.70
N ASP A 665 -21.36 -4.83 5.38
CA ASP A 665 -22.23 -5.38 6.43
C ASP A 665 -22.28 -4.44 7.66
N ALA A 666 -21.14 -3.88 8.08
CA ALA A 666 -21.06 -2.91 9.16
C ALA A 666 -21.84 -1.63 8.85
N PHE A 667 -21.72 -1.10 7.64
CA PHE A 667 -22.45 0.10 7.24
C PHE A 667 -23.96 -0.13 7.16
N ALA A 668 -24.37 -1.28 6.58
CA ALA A 668 -25.78 -1.68 6.55
C ALA A 668 -26.38 -1.78 7.97
N TYR A 669 -25.60 -2.32 8.93
CA TYR A 669 -25.99 -2.36 10.35
C TYR A 669 -26.14 -0.95 10.93
N VAL A 670 -25.17 -0.06 10.73
CA VAL A 670 -25.24 1.31 11.23
C VAL A 670 -26.44 2.07 10.65
N GLN A 671 -26.75 1.87 9.38
CA GLN A 671 -27.96 2.44 8.77
C GLN A 671 -29.24 1.98 9.46
N GLN A 672 -29.34 0.69 9.85
CA GLN A 672 -30.47 0.16 10.64
C GLN A 672 -30.54 0.77 12.04
N GLN A 673 -29.41 1.19 12.62
CA GLN A 673 -29.32 1.88 13.92
C GLN A 673 -29.57 3.40 13.82
N GLY A 674 -29.99 3.90 12.65
CA GLY A 674 -30.35 5.30 12.40
C GLY A 674 -29.23 6.15 11.80
N GLY A 675 -28.21 5.54 11.23
CA GLY A 675 -27.21 6.19 10.35
C GLY A 675 -26.25 7.13 11.07
N LEU A 676 -26.14 8.37 10.57
CA LEU A 676 -25.16 9.39 10.99
C LEU A 676 -25.50 9.95 12.38
N LYS A 677 -25.13 9.22 13.43
CA LYS A 677 -25.34 9.58 14.84
C LYS A 677 -24.10 9.37 15.67
N LEU A 678 -23.93 10.20 16.69
CA LEU A 678 -22.81 10.14 17.63
C LEU A 678 -22.70 8.77 18.32
N GLU A 679 -23.82 8.17 18.74
CA GLU A 679 -23.83 6.88 19.41
C GLU A 679 -23.27 5.76 18.52
N ASN A 680 -23.61 5.77 17.24
CA ASN A 680 -23.10 4.82 16.25
C ASN A 680 -21.59 4.98 16.06
N GLY A 681 -21.13 6.22 15.89
CA GLY A 681 -19.70 6.53 15.78
C GLY A 681 -18.92 6.16 17.02
N GLN A 682 -19.44 6.44 18.23
CA GLN A 682 -18.79 6.07 19.49
C GLN A 682 -18.72 4.55 19.69
N ASN A 683 -19.75 3.81 19.28
CA ASN A 683 -19.71 2.33 19.30
C ASN A 683 -18.64 1.78 18.32
N TYR A 684 -18.56 2.37 17.12
CA TYR A 684 -17.55 2.00 16.12
C TYR A 684 -16.13 2.35 16.59
N ARG A 685 -15.92 3.57 17.09
CA ARG A 685 -14.65 4.02 17.66
C ARG A 685 -14.17 3.07 18.75
N LYS A 686 -15.03 2.77 19.73
CA LYS A 686 -14.72 1.92 20.89
C LYS A 686 -14.32 0.50 20.50
N ASN A 687 -15.01 -0.11 19.55
CA ASN A 687 -14.85 -1.53 19.25
C ASN A 687 -13.92 -1.81 18.06
N ILE A 688 -13.70 -0.83 17.16
CA ILE A 688 -12.91 -0.98 15.94
C ILE A 688 -11.69 -0.06 15.93
N LEU A 689 -11.90 1.27 15.99
CA LEU A 689 -10.83 2.23 15.71
C LEU A 689 -9.81 2.37 16.86
N SER A 690 -10.24 2.20 18.12
CA SER A 690 -9.36 2.44 19.29
C SER A 690 -8.55 1.22 19.71
N VAL A 691 -8.94 0.05 19.27
CA VAL A 691 -8.43 -1.21 19.87
C VAL A 691 -7.16 -1.73 19.19
N GLY A 692 -6.83 -1.27 17.99
CA GLY A 692 -5.69 -1.79 17.23
C GLY A 692 -5.69 -3.32 17.18
N ASN A 693 -4.53 -3.94 17.45
CA ASN A 693 -4.36 -5.39 17.54
C ASN A 693 -4.36 -5.93 19.00
N SER A 694 -4.94 -5.18 19.95
CA SER A 694 -5.02 -5.60 21.36
C SER A 694 -5.96 -6.80 21.57
N ARG A 695 -6.77 -7.14 20.57
CA ARG A 695 -7.60 -8.35 20.49
C ARG A 695 -7.72 -8.79 19.04
N LEU A 696 -8.21 -10.02 18.81
CA LEU A 696 -8.35 -10.54 17.44
C LEU A 696 -9.36 -9.70 16.65
N PRO A 697 -9.10 -9.41 15.36
CA PRO A 697 -9.96 -8.58 14.52
C PRO A 697 -11.42 -9.06 14.45
N MET A 698 -11.66 -10.37 14.35
CA MET A 698 -13.04 -10.92 14.34
C MET A 698 -13.77 -10.71 15.69
N GLU A 699 -13.06 -10.71 16.81
CA GLU A 699 -13.65 -10.40 18.12
C GLU A 699 -14.05 -8.92 18.18
N SER A 700 -13.22 -8.03 17.64
CA SER A 700 -13.52 -6.61 17.51
C SER A 700 -14.76 -6.38 16.64
N TYR A 701 -14.83 -7.07 15.49
CA TYR A 701 -15.99 -7.00 14.61
C TYR A 701 -17.27 -7.49 15.27
N LYS A 702 -17.23 -8.66 15.93
CA LYS A 702 -18.38 -9.20 16.67
C LYS A 702 -18.81 -8.32 17.84
N ALA A 703 -17.86 -7.70 18.55
CA ALA A 703 -18.17 -6.76 19.63
C ALA A 703 -18.91 -5.51 19.14
N PHE A 704 -18.63 -5.08 17.90
CA PHE A 704 -19.32 -3.97 17.25
C PHE A 704 -20.66 -4.40 16.64
N ARG A 705 -20.64 -5.47 15.83
CA ARG A 705 -21.74 -5.88 14.94
C ARG A 705 -22.74 -6.83 15.59
N GLY A 706 -22.30 -7.60 16.59
CA GLY A 706 -23.07 -8.65 17.27
C GLY A 706 -23.05 -10.02 16.61
N GLN A 707 -22.50 -10.14 15.38
CA GLN A 707 -22.41 -11.39 14.62
C GLN A 707 -21.25 -11.36 13.62
N GLU A 708 -21.01 -12.47 12.92
CA GLU A 708 -20.08 -12.53 11.80
C GLU A 708 -20.64 -11.80 10.56
N PRO A 709 -19.75 -11.28 9.70
CA PRO A 709 -20.17 -10.60 8.46
C PRO A 709 -20.78 -11.58 7.46
N THR A 710 -21.60 -11.03 6.54
CA THR A 710 -22.15 -11.76 5.41
C THR A 710 -21.81 -11.05 4.09
N THR A 711 -21.72 -11.79 2.98
CA THR A 711 -21.47 -11.23 1.65
C THR A 711 -22.66 -10.47 1.07
N ASP A 712 -23.85 -10.66 1.61
CA ASP A 712 -25.10 -10.13 1.05
C ASP A 712 -25.11 -8.60 0.98
N ALA A 713 -24.66 -7.93 2.03
CA ALA A 713 -24.61 -6.47 2.06
C ALA A 713 -23.74 -5.89 0.93
N LEU A 714 -22.58 -6.52 0.66
CA LEU A 714 -21.70 -6.11 -0.43
C LEU A 714 -22.35 -6.37 -1.80
N LEU A 715 -22.94 -7.55 -2.00
CA LEU A 715 -23.63 -7.88 -3.27
C LEU A 715 -24.78 -6.91 -3.55
N ILE A 716 -25.53 -6.52 -2.52
CA ILE A 716 -26.60 -5.51 -2.64
C ILE A 716 -26.02 -4.13 -2.97
N ARG A 717 -24.98 -3.70 -2.26
CA ARG A 717 -24.29 -2.42 -2.48
C ARG A 717 -23.78 -2.28 -3.92
N ARG A 718 -23.25 -3.36 -4.48
CA ARG A 718 -22.74 -3.42 -5.86
C ARG A 718 -23.84 -3.66 -6.91
N GLY A 719 -25.11 -3.80 -6.50
CA GLY A 719 -26.21 -4.10 -7.43
C GLY A 719 -26.16 -5.49 -8.07
N LEU A 720 -25.37 -6.40 -7.50
CA LEU A 720 -25.20 -7.79 -7.94
C LEU A 720 -26.28 -8.72 -7.35
N LYS A 721 -26.99 -8.25 -6.33
CA LYS A 721 -28.11 -8.93 -5.68
C LYS A 721 -29.21 -7.88 -5.39
N THR A 722 -30.46 -8.24 -5.62
CA THR A 722 -31.58 -7.40 -5.21
C THR A 722 -31.79 -7.51 -3.70
N LYS A 723 -32.15 -6.38 -3.05
CA LYS A 723 -32.57 -6.38 -1.65
C LYS A 723 -33.80 -7.28 -1.53
N VAL A 724 -33.70 -8.34 -0.75
CA VAL A 724 -34.87 -9.11 -0.34
C VAL A 724 -35.47 -8.34 0.83
N ASP A 725 -36.72 -7.91 0.71
CA ASP A 725 -37.50 -7.23 1.75
C ASP A 725 -37.67 -8.10 3.00
#